data_ead36e4beb40b3a951b777a927d2f84e
#
_entry.id   ead36e4beb40b3a951b777a927d2f84e
#
_cell.length_a   1.000
_cell.length_b   1.000
_cell.length_c   1.000
_cell.angle_alpha   90.00
_cell.angle_beta   90.00
_cell.angle_gamma   90.00
#
_symmetry.space_group_name_H-M   'P 1'
#
loop_
_entity.id
_entity.type
_entity.pdbx_description
1 polymer ?
#
loop_
_entity_poly.entity_id
_entity_poly.type
_entity_poly.pdbx_seq_one_letter_code
_entity_poly.pdbx_strand_id
1 'polypeptide(L)'
;MTMKHIFSIILGLMAFCQLQAQSWTADNGNGTFTNPLFYDEFTDPDLIRVGTDYYMVASSMHAMPGLPLLRSKDLVNWEFVTYIFDKLDLGPDFHLEGDKGIYGNGIWAPAIRYHKGTFYVFVNVNDHGLQVFSAKNPAGPWTHKNMGGRIYDLGILFDDDDKIYAVHGYDEVHLIQLKPDFSGYVEGSEKVIIPKGNAMGEGHHFYKIDGKYYIISADYAPVGRMQCARADKLEGPYETVVISNRETMGTQRGWWTKGYGFWSNIPNEGEAMEFERPSENGFGAVTLHQGGIVDLPNGEWWGFSMMDVKSAGRLTFLSPVTWKDGWPYFGLEGNLGRSPRTWFKPDTGTDIAPLTTYQRNDDFSSAKLKPIWQWNHIPVDKKWSLTEKKGVLRLHTLPAKNFMYAKNTLTQRAIGPESSATVELNAKSLKKGDVAGLGLLNVPYYWIGVVRTDEGFILRFYDLVKNQSTDEPLSGPQVYLRASGDYNRDLATLSFSTDGKTFKEVGGELRLGYQMKTFQGVRYALFAFNTNGKAGGYADFDNFKVKEPLADRSKNLPLGKVITLTNLANGEQVWANPHGMLNRSYPGSNTFNGTGCQFRVHDRGQGRIALEALDGSGFVTVTGAGLSADVRLMQKETEGSLFMWQDMLWGQCMLLSLKTNRFIGLDPRTDEPYSADWTGTIPNR
;
A
#
# COMPACT_ATOMS: atom_id res chain seq x y z
N MET A 1 -56.92 -6.46 -6.38
CA MET A 1 -55.61 -5.82 -6.14
C MET A 1 -55.07 -5.41 -7.49
N THR A 2 -55.17 -4.14 -7.82
CA THR A 2 -54.94 -3.61 -9.15
C THR A 2 -53.45 -3.36 -9.43
N MET A 3 -53.06 -3.60 -10.66
CA MET A 3 -51.70 -3.48 -11.21
C MET A 3 -50.90 -2.19 -10.82
N LYS A 4 -51.60 -1.17 -10.29
CA LYS A 4 -50.97 0.07 -9.78
C LYS A 4 -50.19 -0.09 -8.47
N HIS A 5 -50.48 -1.09 -7.66
CA HIS A 5 -49.81 -1.32 -6.38
C HIS A 5 -48.51 -2.13 -6.53
N ILE A 6 -48.38 -2.91 -7.61
CA ILE A 6 -47.16 -3.67 -7.91
C ILE A 6 -46.08 -2.75 -8.45
N PHE A 7 -46.44 -1.72 -9.23
CA PHE A 7 -45.45 -0.73 -9.74
C PHE A 7 -44.88 0.18 -8.63
N SER A 8 -45.67 0.49 -7.61
CA SER A 8 -45.21 1.29 -6.46
C SER A 8 -44.26 0.53 -5.55
N ILE A 9 -44.38 -0.79 -5.46
CA ILE A 9 -43.46 -1.62 -4.65
C ILE A 9 -42.15 -1.84 -5.37
N ILE A 10 -42.16 -1.95 -6.71
CA ILE A 10 -40.91 -2.08 -7.51
C ILE A 10 -40.13 -0.75 -7.56
N LEU A 11 -40.79 0.40 -7.61
CA LEU A 11 -40.13 1.71 -7.51
C LEU A 11 -39.59 1.98 -6.10
N GLY A 12 -40.20 1.43 -5.06
CA GLY A 12 -39.71 1.59 -3.68
C GLY A 12 -38.46 0.74 -3.38
N LEU A 13 -38.21 -0.35 -4.11
CA LEU A 13 -37.02 -1.20 -3.96
C LEU A 13 -35.81 -0.72 -4.77
N MET A 14 -35.98 0.16 -5.75
CA MET A 14 -34.89 0.75 -6.51
C MET A 14 -34.33 2.05 -5.88
N ALA A 15 -34.93 2.58 -4.83
CA ALA A 15 -34.51 3.84 -4.21
C ALA A 15 -33.55 3.69 -3.01
N PHE A 16 -33.10 2.45 -2.70
CA PHE A 16 -32.12 2.19 -1.64
C PHE A 16 -30.78 1.62 -2.14
N CYS A 17 -30.41 1.89 -3.38
CA CYS A 17 -28.99 1.94 -3.71
C CYS A 17 -28.42 3.21 -3.08
N GLN A 18 -28.09 3.13 -1.78
CA GLN A 18 -27.15 4.09 -1.22
C GLN A 18 -25.93 4.05 -2.13
N LEU A 19 -25.59 5.16 -2.76
CA LEU A 19 -24.28 5.39 -3.34
C LEU A 19 -23.27 5.22 -2.21
N GLN A 20 -22.84 3.98 -1.96
CA GLN A 20 -21.66 3.75 -1.13
C GLN A 20 -20.55 4.49 -1.82
N ALA A 21 -19.84 5.33 -1.08
CA ALA A 21 -18.66 5.98 -1.58
C ALA A 21 -17.71 4.88 -2.10
N GLN A 22 -17.39 4.93 -3.39
CA GLN A 22 -16.54 3.94 -4.02
C GLN A 22 -15.16 4.04 -3.39
N SER A 23 -14.61 2.94 -2.91
CA SER A 23 -13.25 2.83 -2.41
C SER A 23 -12.35 2.20 -3.46
N TRP A 24 -11.03 2.43 -3.37
CA TRP A 24 -10.08 1.78 -4.26
C TRP A 24 -10.27 0.27 -4.23
N THR A 25 -10.32 -0.35 -5.40
CA THR A 25 -10.24 -1.79 -5.61
C THR A 25 -9.24 -2.10 -6.70
N ALA A 26 -8.44 -3.14 -6.52
CA ALA A 26 -7.56 -3.63 -7.58
C ALA A 26 -8.35 -4.28 -8.71
N ASP A 27 -9.52 -4.87 -8.44
CA ASP A 27 -10.36 -5.54 -9.44
C ASP A 27 -10.97 -4.52 -10.41
N ASN A 28 -10.71 -4.69 -11.70
CA ASN A 28 -11.24 -3.83 -12.75
C ASN A 28 -12.66 -4.25 -13.23
N GLY A 29 -13.21 -5.34 -12.69
CA GLY A 29 -14.54 -5.84 -13.05
C GLY A 29 -14.65 -6.46 -14.45
N ASN A 30 -13.54 -6.63 -15.17
CA ASN A 30 -13.48 -7.13 -16.55
C ASN A 30 -12.55 -8.34 -16.71
N GLY A 31 -12.24 -9.05 -15.62
CA GLY A 31 -11.30 -10.18 -15.60
C GLY A 31 -9.84 -9.78 -15.43
N THR A 32 -9.57 -8.49 -15.21
CA THR A 32 -8.21 -7.98 -14.92
C THR A 32 -8.15 -7.30 -13.57
N PHE A 33 -6.95 -7.10 -13.07
CA PHE A 33 -6.67 -6.28 -11.91
C PHE A 33 -5.59 -5.24 -12.20
N THR A 34 -5.51 -4.21 -11.37
CA THR A 34 -4.47 -3.16 -11.42
C THR A 34 -3.87 -2.95 -10.04
N ASN A 35 -2.55 -3.10 -9.94
CA ASN A 35 -1.79 -2.81 -8.73
C ASN A 35 -1.80 -1.31 -8.35
N PRO A 36 -1.67 -0.97 -7.08
CA PRO A 36 -1.50 -1.85 -5.91
C PRO A 36 -2.80 -2.57 -5.53
N LEU A 37 -2.70 -3.69 -4.82
CA LEU A 37 -3.88 -4.41 -4.30
C LEU A 37 -4.69 -3.54 -3.36
N PHE A 38 -4.00 -2.78 -2.52
CA PHE A 38 -4.56 -1.78 -1.61
C PHE A 38 -3.84 -0.47 -1.83
N TYR A 39 -4.57 0.65 -1.81
CA TYR A 39 -3.94 1.97 -1.85
C TYR A 39 -3.79 2.59 -0.45
N ASP A 40 -3.95 1.76 0.57
CA ASP A 40 -3.54 2.00 1.95
C ASP A 40 -2.53 0.93 2.40
N GLU A 41 -1.75 1.25 3.41
CA GLU A 41 -0.58 0.47 3.76
C GLU A 41 -0.90 -0.86 4.44
N PHE A 42 -0.61 -1.98 3.77
CA PHE A 42 -0.46 -3.32 4.33
C PHE A 42 0.94 -3.81 3.97
N THR A 43 1.91 -3.40 4.79
CA THR A 43 3.33 -3.56 4.52
C THR A 43 3.90 -4.87 5.04
N ASP A 44 5.05 -5.29 4.49
CA ASP A 44 5.76 -6.51 4.83
C ASP A 44 4.81 -7.73 4.80
N PRO A 45 4.09 -7.97 3.68
CA PRO A 45 3.11 -9.03 3.63
C PRO A 45 3.77 -10.41 3.68
N ASP A 46 3.17 -11.34 4.44
CA ASP A 46 3.34 -12.77 4.21
C ASP A 46 2.00 -13.42 3.92
N LEU A 47 1.98 -14.37 2.98
CA LEU A 47 0.78 -14.92 2.39
C LEU A 47 0.88 -16.45 2.25
N ILE A 48 -0.21 -17.14 2.61
CA ILE A 48 -0.34 -18.59 2.45
C ILE A 48 -1.67 -18.96 1.79
N ARG A 49 -1.70 -20.11 1.15
CA ARG A 49 -2.92 -20.78 0.71
C ARG A 49 -3.32 -21.87 1.71
N VAL A 50 -4.60 -21.93 2.08
CA VAL A 50 -5.19 -22.99 2.89
C VAL A 50 -6.48 -23.47 2.22
N GLY A 51 -6.42 -24.59 1.54
CA GLY A 51 -7.52 -25.07 0.71
C GLY A 51 -7.77 -24.12 -0.49
N THR A 52 -8.96 -23.53 -0.53
CA THR A 52 -9.37 -22.55 -1.55
C THR A 52 -9.24 -21.10 -1.08
N ASP A 53 -8.77 -20.87 0.14
CA ASP A 53 -8.62 -19.54 0.72
C ASP A 53 -7.15 -19.13 0.77
N TYR A 54 -6.90 -17.84 0.59
CA TYR A 54 -5.61 -17.19 0.76
C TYR A 54 -5.67 -16.30 1.97
N TYR A 55 -4.64 -16.34 2.82
CA TYR A 55 -4.53 -15.55 4.03
C TYR A 55 -3.27 -14.71 3.99
N MET A 56 -3.41 -13.41 4.26
CA MET A 56 -2.29 -12.47 4.29
C MET A 56 -2.26 -11.76 5.64
N VAL A 57 -1.07 -11.69 6.22
CA VAL A 57 -0.76 -10.89 7.41
C VAL A 57 0.21 -9.77 7.03
N ALA A 58 0.12 -8.64 7.72
CA ALA A 58 0.99 -7.49 7.48
C ALA A 58 1.46 -6.85 8.78
N SER A 59 2.55 -6.08 8.72
CA SER A 59 3.10 -5.32 9.84
C SER A 59 2.11 -4.29 10.38
N SER A 60 2.22 -3.98 11.66
CA SER A 60 1.42 -2.93 12.31
C SER A 60 2.24 -1.91 13.09
N MET A 61 3.56 -2.05 13.14
CA MET A 61 4.49 -1.17 13.84
C MET A 61 4.07 -0.95 15.30
N HIS A 62 3.58 0.24 15.62
CA HIS A 62 3.10 0.62 16.95
C HIS A 62 1.57 0.67 17.05
N ALA A 63 0.85 0.43 15.94
CA ALA A 63 -0.60 0.56 15.90
C ALA A 63 -1.30 -0.65 16.54
N MET A 64 -2.33 -0.39 17.34
CA MET A 64 -3.14 -1.38 18.06
C MET A 64 -4.64 -1.24 17.69
N PRO A 65 -5.36 -2.34 17.43
CA PRO A 65 -4.90 -3.74 17.40
C PRO A 65 -3.82 -3.99 16.37
N GLY A 66 -3.05 -5.07 16.51
CA GLY A 66 -1.89 -5.35 15.65
C GLY A 66 -2.00 -6.59 14.79
N LEU A 67 -1.19 -6.62 13.73
CA LEU A 67 -1.11 -7.67 12.71
C LEU A 67 -2.47 -7.94 12.05
N PRO A 68 -2.91 -7.11 11.10
CA PRO A 68 -4.14 -7.35 10.36
C PRO A 68 -4.03 -8.66 9.57
N LEU A 69 -5.06 -9.50 9.68
CA LEU A 69 -5.22 -10.73 8.91
C LEU A 69 -6.33 -10.53 7.89
N LEU A 70 -5.99 -10.69 6.64
CA LEU A 70 -6.91 -10.59 5.50
C LEU A 70 -7.12 -11.97 4.87
N ARG A 71 -8.26 -12.16 4.20
CA ARG A 71 -8.59 -13.36 3.44
C ARG A 71 -9.00 -13.00 2.02
N SER A 72 -8.60 -13.81 1.07
CA SER A 72 -9.05 -13.73 -0.33
C SER A 72 -9.35 -15.12 -0.86
N LYS A 73 -10.13 -15.18 -1.94
CA LYS A 73 -10.32 -16.38 -2.76
C LYS A 73 -9.71 -16.29 -4.15
N ASP A 74 -9.33 -15.08 -4.57
CA ASP A 74 -8.82 -14.80 -5.91
C ASP A 74 -7.52 -13.98 -5.92
N LEU A 75 -6.90 -13.74 -4.74
CA LEU A 75 -5.69 -12.92 -4.55
C LEU A 75 -5.86 -11.43 -4.88
N VAL A 76 -6.99 -11.01 -5.42
CA VAL A 76 -7.26 -9.63 -5.85
C VAL A 76 -8.25 -8.94 -4.93
N ASN A 77 -9.34 -9.65 -4.58
CA ASN A 77 -10.38 -9.16 -3.69
C ASN A 77 -10.16 -9.70 -2.28
N TRP A 78 -10.01 -8.81 -1.31
CA TRP A 78 -9.64 -9.15 0.05
C TRP A 78 -10.68 -8.67 1.05
N GLU A 79 -10.96 -9.48 2.06
CA GLU A 79 -11.78 -9.12 3.21
C GLU A 79 -10.94 -9.13 4.49
N PHE A 80 -11.29 -8.27 5.41
CA PHE A 80 -10.68 -8.23 6.73
C PHE A 80 -11.25 -9.34 7.61
N VAL A 81 -10.38 -10.20 8.16
CA VAL A 81 -10.80 -11.29 9.06
C VAL A 81 -10.74 -10.83 10.51
N THR A 82 -9.55 -10.42 10.96
CA THR A 82 -9.30 -10.01 12.35
C THR A 82 -7.94 -9.30 12.46
N TYR A 83 -7.65 -8.79 13.63
CA TYR A 83 -6.29 -8.57 14.10
C TYR A 83 -5.85 -9.78 14.93
N ILE A 84 -4.56 -10.12 14.86
CA ILE A 84 -4.01 -11.27 15.61
C ILE A 84 -4.08 -11.00 17.13
N PHE A 85 -4.00 -9.75 17.54
CA PHE A 85 -4.16 -9.35 18.94
C PHE A 85 -4.73 -7.93 19.05
N ASP A 86 -5.48 -7.67 20.12
CA ASP A 86 -6.00 -6.34 20.44
C ASP A 86 -4.90 -5.43 20.99
N LYS A 87 -4.09 -5.96 21.90
CA LYS A 87 -2.98 -5.26 22.56
C LYS A 87 -1.83 -6.22 22.77
N LEU A 88 -0.63 -5.75 22.50
CA LEU A 88 0.61 -6.42 22.82
C LEU A 88 1.40 -5.52 23.77
N ASP A 89 1.28 -5.78 25.06
CA ASP A 89 1.92 -4.99 26.12
C ASP A 89 3.25 -5.59 26.50
N LEU A 90 4.33 -5.01 25.99
CA LEU A 90 5.69 -5.47 26.25
C LEU A 90 6.52 -4.41 27.00
N GLY A 91 5.90 -3.31 27.42
CA GLY A 91 6.59 -2.30 28.22
C GLY A 91 6.01 -0.87 28.12
N PRO A 92 6.57 0.09 28.88
CA PRO A 92 6.03 1.43 29.01
C PRO A 92 6.00 2.22 27.70
N ASP A 93 6.90 1.91 26.76
CA ASP A 93 6.97 2.58 25.46
C ASP A 93 5.76 2.24 24.58
N PHE A 94 5.11 1.08 24.83
CA PHE A 94 3.86 0.70 24.17
C PHE A 94 2.65 1.53 24.61
N HIS A 95 2.78 2.27 25.71
CA HIS A 95 1.75 3.12 26.32
C HIS A 95 2.04 4.62 26.18
N LEU A 96 3.04 5.03 25.44
CA LEU A 96 3.53 6.42 25.37
C LEU A 96 3.84 7.00 26.76
N GLU A 97 4.44 6.21 27.65
CA GLU A 97 4.80 6.67 28.99
C GLU A 97 6.13 7.44 28.97
N GLY A 98 6.17 8.54 29.75
CA GLY A 98 7.36 9.39 29.85
C GLY A 98 7.81 10.01 28.51
N ASP A 99 6.87 10.32 27.63
CA ASP A 99 7.11 10.85 26.29
C ASP A 99 8.02 9.94 25.44
N LYS A 100 7.87 8.63 25.61
CA LYS A 100 8.51 7.58 24.81
C LYS A 100 7.45 6.81 24.04
N GLY A 101 7.86 6.19 22.93
CA GLY A 101 7.00 5.37 22.11
C GLY A 101 7.79 4.43 21.23
N ILE A 102 7.16 3.34 20.82
CA ILE A 102 7.78 2.35 19.91
C ILE A 102 7.68 2.77 18.45
N TYR A 103 7.54 4.05 18.16
CA TYR A 103 7.53 4.59 16.82
C TYR A 103 8.72 4.09 15.99
N GLY A 104 8.45 3.59 14.78
CA GLY A 104 9.47 3.04 13.91
C GLY A 104 10.13 1.74 14.41
N ASN A 105 9.69 1.24 15.54
CA ASN A 105 10.06 -0.05 16.13
C ASN A 105 8.81 -0.91 16.33
N GLY A 106 8.94 -2.01 17.03
CA GLY A 106 7.79 -2.80 17.44
C GLY A 106 7.52 -3.97 16.51
N ILE A 107 6.35 -4.00 15.89
CA ILE A 107 5.76 -5.21 15.30
C ILE A 107 6.01 -5.20 13.80
N TRP A 108 7.11 -5.83 13.35
CA TRP A 108 7.61 -5.84 11.99
C TRP A 108 7.54 -7.21 11.33
N ALA A 109 7.35 -7.24 10.01
CA ALA A 109 7.53 -8.37 9.10
C ALA A 109 7.07 -9.72 9.68
N PRO A 110 5.77 -9.93 9.85
CA PRO A 110 5.23 -11.19 10.36
C PRO A 110 5.36 -12.30 9.31
N ALA A 111 5.49 -13.56 9.79
CA ALA A 111 5.37 -14.75 8.96
C ALA A 111 4.13 -15.55 9.36
N ILE A 112 3.27 -15.90 8.40
CA ILE A 112 2.10 -16.76 8.62
C ILE A 112 2.33 -18.15 8.07
N ARG A 113 1.94 -19.21 8.83
CA ARG A 113 2.00 -20.60 8.39
C ARG A 113 0.76 -21.36 8.84
N TYR A 114 0.41 -22.38 8.09
CA TYR A 114 -0.64 -23.34 8.46
C TYR A 114 -0.07 -24.75 8.49
N HIS A 115 -0.17 -25.40 9.64
CA HIS A 115 0.36 -26.73 9.83
C HIS A 115 -0.59 -27.58 10.69
N LYS A 116 -0.96 -28.75 10.20
CA LYS A 116 -1.81 -29.73 10.91
C LYS A 116 -3.07 -29.10 11.55
N GLY A 117 -3.80 -28.29 10.76
CA GLY A 117 -5.06 -27.68 11.20
C GLY A 117 -4.89 -26.49 12.16
N THR A 118 -3.71 -25.89 12.24
CA THR A 118 -3.43 -24.73 13.09
C THR A 118 -2.74 -23.64 12.27
N PHE A 119 -3.25 -22.41 12.39
CA PHE A 119 -2.57 -21.21 11.93
C PHE A 119 -1.54 -20.77 12.97
N TYR A 120 -0.40 -20.34 12.48
CA TYR A 120 0.69 -19.75 13.28
C TYR A 120 1.08 -18.42 12.65
N VAL A 121 1.26 -17.41 13.49
CA VAL A 121 1.85 -16.13 13.10
C VAL A 121 3.04 -15.86 13.98
N PHE A 122 4.17 -15.58 13.36
CA PHE A 122 5.44 -15.27 14.00
C PHE A 122 5.80 -13.84 13.70
N VAL A 123 6.27 -13.10 14.69
CA VAL A 123 6.74 -11.74 14.50
C VAL A 123 7.84 -11.41 15.49
N ASN A 124 8.97 -10.89 14.99
CA ASN A 124 10.00 -10.36 15.87
C ASN A 124 9.60 -8.96 16.31
N VAL A 125 9.59 -8.72 17.61
CA VAL A 125 9.41 -7.39 18.20
C VAL A 125 10.76 -6.94 18.73
N ASN A 126 11.29 -5.83 18.20
CA ASN A 126 12.62 -5.35 18.55
C ASN A 126 12.78 -5.19 20.06
N ASP A 127 13.88 -5.72 20.58
CA ASP A 127 14.23 -5.77 22.00
C ASP A 127 13.31 -6.64 22.91
N HIS A 128 12.25 -7.22 22.33
CA HIS A 128 11.28 -8.07 23.06
C HIS A 128 11.21 -9.51 22.52
N GLY A 129 11.94 -9.80 21.46
CA GLY A 129 12.10 -11.15 20.91
C GLY A 129 10.95 -11.63 20.01
N LEU A 130 11.05 -12.89 19.65
CA LEU A 130 10.08 -13.56 18.78
C LEU A 130 8.78 -13.84 19.52
N GLN A 131 7.69 -13.28 19.01
CA GLN A 131 6.33 -13.54 19.47
C GLN A 131 5.68 -14.56 18.54
N VAL A 132 5.01 -15.56 19.10
CA VAL A 132 4.31 -16.59 18.35
C VAL A 132 2.84 -16.61 18.75
N PHE A 133 1.97 -16.52 17.76
CA PHE A 133 0.53 -16.60 17.92
C PHE A 133 0.02 -17.84 17.20
N SER A 134 -0.97 -18.53 17.80
CA SER A 134 -1.57 -19.71 17.17
C SER A 134 -3.07 -19.79 17.38
N ALA A 135 -3.79 -20.26 16.37
CA ALA A 135 -5.25 -20.46 16.40
C ALA A 135 -5.70 -21.59 15.47
N LYS A 136 -6.76 -22.29 15.84
CA LYS A 136 -7.43 -23.26 14.95
C LYS A 136 -8.31 -22.57 13.91
N ASN A 137 -8.90 -21.42 14.27
CA ASN A 137 -9.73 -20.61 13.40
C ASN A 137 -8.99 -19.30 13.10
N PRO A 138 -8.86 -18.87 11.83
CA PRO A 138 -8.17 -17.63 11.50
C PRO A 138 -8.79 -16.39 12.16
N ALA A 139 -10.10 -16.41 12.48
CA ALA A 139 -10.74 -15.35 13.26
C ALA A 139 -10.40 -15.39 14.77
N GLY A 140 -9.63 -16.36 15.23
CA GLY A 140 -9.25 -16.56 16.62
C GLY A 140 -10.21 -17.45 17.41
N PRO A 141 -10.10 -17.51 18.75
CA PRO A 141 -9.13 -16.74 19.53
C PRO A 141 -7.69 -17.20 19.28
N TRP A 142 -6.75 -16.26 19.31
CA TRP A 142 -5.33 -16.49 19.16
C TRP A 142 -4.66 -16.65 20.54
N THR A 143 -3.84 -17.69 20.70
CA THR A 143 -2.97 -17.86 21.86
C THR A 143 -1.61 -17.23 21.58
N HIS A 144 -0.93 -16.76 22.61
CA HIS A 144 0.34 -16.04 22.49
C HIS A 144 1.44 -16.68 23.33
N LYS A 145 2.65 -16.73 22.77
CA LYS A 145 3.90 -17.08 23.48
C LYS A 145 5.01 -16.11 23.07
N ASN A 146 5.82 -15.69 24.02
CA ASN A 146 7.07 -14.99 23.78
C ASN A 146 8.22 -15.99 23.88
N MET A 147 8.97 -16.19 22.80
CA MET A 147 10.12 -17.08 22.74
C MET A 147 11.44 -16.38 23.11
N GLY A 148 11.45 -15.05 23.19
CA GLY A 148 12.69 -14.30 23.33
C GLY A 148 13.57 -14.36 22.06
N GLY A 149 14.87 -14.01 22.21
CA GLY A 149 15.83 -14.00 21.11
C GLY A 149 15.62 -12.82 20.14
N ARG A 150 16.49 -12.73 19.15
CA ARG A 150 16.34 -11.75 18.06
C ARG A 150 16.36 -12.48 16.72
N ILE A 151 15.20 -12.66 16.15
CA ILE A 151 14.99 -13.38 14.88
C ILE A 151 14.46 -12.35 13.88
N TYR A 152 15.38 -11.53 13.34
CA TYR A 152 15.05 -10.38 12.51
C TYR A 152 14.58 -10.81 11.13
N ASP A 153 13.43 -10.28 10.68
CA ASP A 153 12.84 -10.43 9.33
C ASP A 153 12.76 -11.90 8.87
N LEU A 154 12.10 -12.70 9.66
CA LEU A 154 12.14 -14.16 9.62
C LEU A 154 11.27 -14.78 8.52
N GLY A 155 11.78 -15.86 7.90
CA GLY A 155 11.00 -16.85 7.16
C GLY A 155 10.87 -18.14 7.95
N ILE A 156 9.67 -18.70 8.04
CA ILE A 156 9.39 -19.94 8.80
C ILE A 156 9.08 -21.10 7.88
N LEU A 157 9.61 -22.27 8.17
CA LEU A 157 9.30 -23.54 7.51
C LEU A 157 8.95 -24.62 8.55
N PHE A 158 7.80 -25.27 8.36
CA PHE A 158 7.51 -26.58 8.94
C PHE A 158 7.95 -27.61 7.91
N ASP A 159 9.04 -28.34 8.20
CA ASP A 159 9.60 -29.32 7.27
C ASP A 159 8.84 -30.65 7.33
N ASP A 160 9.12 -31.55 6.40
CA ASP A 160 8.44 -32.85 6.24
C ASP A 160 8.55 -33.75 7.49
N ASP A 161 9.58 -33.56 8.30
CA ASP A 161 9.80 -34.28 9.56
C ASP A 161 9.17 -33.59 10.78
N ASP A 162 8.28 -32.63 10.57
CA ASP A 162 7.60 -31.79 11.57
C ASP A 162 8.54 -30.89 12.39
N LYS A 163 9.80 -30.79 12.04
CA LYS A 163 10.67 -29.79 12.65
C LYS A 163 10.36 -28.39 12.10
N ILE A 164 10.58 -27.41 12.96
CA ILE A 164 10.29 -26.01 12.65
C ILE A 164 11.60 -25.26 12.53
N TYR A 165 11.81 -24.61 11.39
CA TYR A 165 13.00 -23.83 11.13
C TYR A 165 12.66 -22.38 10.85
N ALA A 166 13.50 -21.47 11.32
CA ALA A 166 13.51 -20.08 10.92
C ALA A 166 14.79 -19.75 10.17
N VAL A 167 14.67 -19.01 9.08
CA VAL A 167 15.75 -18.26 8.47
C VAL A 167 15.58 -16.79 8.85
N HIS A 168 16.67 -16.09 9.14
CA HIS A 168 16.63 -14.71 9.60
C HIS A 168 17.95 -13.98 9.39
N GLY A 169 17.97 -12.67 9.55
CA GLY A 169 19.18 -11.87 9.52
C GLY A 169 19.12 -10.72 8.54
N TYR A 170 20.24 -10.04 8.36
CA TYR A 170 20.45 -8.99 7.37
C TYR A 170 21.77 -9.24 6.65
N ASP A 171 21.74 -9.36 5.31
CA ASP A 171 22.88 -9.68 4.43
C ASP A 171 23.53 -11.05 4.69
N GLU A 172 23.51 -11.54 5.91
CA GLU A 172 23.92 -12.88 6.33
C GLU A 172 22.67 -13.64 6.77
N VAL A 173 22.42 -14.81 6.16
CA VAL A 173 21.22 -15.60 6.48
C VAL A 173 21.59 -16.70 7.47
N HIS A 174 20.96 -16.64 8.61
CA HIS A 174 21.05 -17.65 9.65
C HIS A 174 19.89 -18.64 9.56
N LEU A 175 20.13 -19.91 9.84
CA LEU A 175 19.13 -20.94 10.06
C LEU A 175 19.13 -21.30 11.54
N ILE A 176 17.95 -21.39 12.17
CA ILE A 176 17.80 -21.84 13.53
C ILE A 176 16.59 -22.77 13.65
N GLN A 177 16.67 -23.82 14.48
CA GLN A 177 15.55 -24.71 14.74
C GLN A 177 14.78 -24.26 16.00
N LEU A 178 13.47 -24.15 15.87
CA LEU A 178 12.55 -23.87 16.97
C LEU A 178 12.13 -25.15 17.66
N LYS A 179 11.89 -25.10 18.98
CA LYS A 179 11.25 -26.22 19.70
C LYS A 179 9.77 -26.31 19.30
N PRO A 180 9.23 -27.54 19.16
CA PRO A 180 7.84 -27.72 18.69
C PRO A 180 6.77 -27.09 19.58
N ASP A 181 7.06 -26.90 20.86
CA ASP A 181 6.18 -26.28 21.83
C ASP A 181 6.36 -24.75 21.93
N PHE A 182 7.25 -24.19 21.13
CA PHE A 182 7.62 -22.76 21.14
C PHE A 182 8.13 -22.26 22.50
N SER A 183 8.79 -23.11 23.27
CA SER A 183 9.45 -22.73 24.53
C SER A 183 10.83 -22.12 24.34
N GLY A 184 11.31 -22.04 23.11
CA GLY A 184 12.62 -21.52 22.75
C GLY A 184 13.20 -22.19 21.51
N TYR A 185 14.50 -22.13 21.38
CA TYR A 185 15.27 -22.68 20.27
C TYR A 185 15.98 -23.97 20.66
N VAL A 186 16.30 -24.81 19.68
CA VAL A 186 17.14 -25.97 19.88
C VAL A 186 18.58 -25.52 20.05
N GLU A 187 19.21 -25.88 21.16
CA GLU A 187 20.57 -25.45 21.48
C GLU A 187 21.58 -25.92 20.43
N GLY A 188 22.47 -25.03 20.00
CA GLY A 188 23.49 -25.30 19.00
C GLY A 188 22.97 -25.48 17.55
N SER A 189 21.69 -25.23 17.30
CA SER A 189 21.11 -25.37 15.96
C SER A 189 21.33 -24.17 15.06
N GLU A 190 21.71 -23.01 15.61
CA GLU A 190 21.93 -21.81 14.81
C GLU A 190 23.20 -21.91 13.97
N LYS A 191 23.05 -21.63 12.68
CA LYS A 191 24.15 -21.69 11.68
C LYS A 191 23.97 -20.60 10.63
N VAL A 192 25.08 -20.05 10.14
CA VAL A 192 25.09 -19.26 8.92
C VAL A 192 25.00 -20.20 7.73
N ILE A 193 23.94 -20.06 6.92
CA ILE A 193 23.72 -20.87 5.72
C ILE A 193 24.00 -20.11 4.43
N ILE A 194 23.91 -18.78 4.47
CA ILE A 194 24.32 -17.91 3.35
C ILE A 194 25.18 -16.78 3.94
N PRO A 195 26.47 -16.71 3.62
CA PRO A 195 27.35 -15.68 4.17
C PRO A 195 27.07 -14.31 3.56
N LYS A 196 27.60 -13.27 4.18
CA LYS A 196 27.52 -11.88 3.71
C LYS A 196 27.99 -11.71 2.28
N GLY A 197 27.46 -10.71 1.59
CA GLY A 197 27.86 -10.37 0.23
C GLY A 197 27.16 -11.19 -0.86
N ASN A 198 26.15 -12.00 -0.52
CA ASN A 198 25.29 -12.71 -1.47
C ASN A 198 23.99 -11.96 -1.79
N ALA A 199 23.87 -10.72 -1.35
CA ALA A 199 22.75 -9.82 -1.59
C ALA A 199 21.38 -10.34 -1.09
N MET A 200 21.39 -11.19 -0.07
CA MET A 200 20.16 -11.77 0.49
C MET A 200 19.42 -10.83 1.45
N GLY A 201 19.96 -9.66 1.74
CA GLY A 201 19.32 -8.56 2.47
C GLY A 201 18.48 -8.99 3.68
N GLU A 202 17.18 -8.72 3.61
CA GLU A 202 16.21 -8.96 4.69
C GLU A 202 14.84 -9.39 4.14
N GLY A 203 13.80 -9.53 5.00
CA GLY A 203 12.44 -9.87 4.58
C GLY A 203 12.33 -11.30 4.06
N HIS A 204 12.88 -12.26 4.81
CA HIS A 204 13.01 -13.64 4.33
C HIS A 204 11.68 -14.39 4.29
N HIS A 205 11.44 -15.11 3.18
CA HIS A 205 10.35 -16.08 3.02
C HIS A 205 10.97 -17.44 2.73
N PHE A 206 10.57 -18.48 3.46
CA PHE A 206 11.21 -19.79 3.43
C PHE A 206 10.25 -20.87 2.98
N TYR A 207 10.63 -21.62 1.94
CA TYR A 207 9.81 -22.63 1.29
C TYR A 207 10.57 -23.93 1.07
N LYS A 208 9.81 -25.05 1.00
CA LYS A 208 10.25 -26.30 0.40
C LYS A 208 9.33 -26.63 -0.77
N ILE A 209 9.87 -26.66 -1.97
CA ILE A 209 9.12 -26.85 -3.22
C ILE A 209 9.83 -27.97 -4.02
N ASP A 210 9.11 -29.03 -4.35
CA ASP A 210 9.64 -30.18 -5.09
C ASP A 210 10.94 -30.73 -4.49
N GLY A 211 11.01 -30.80 -3.16
CA GLY A 211 12.14 -31.31 -2.40
C GLY A 211 13.34 -30.38 -2.29
N LYS A 212 13.29 -29.18 -2.86
CA LYS A 212 14.33 -28.14 -2.75
C LYS A 212 13.91 -27.04 -1.78
N TYR A 213 14.89 -26.44 -1.13
CA TYR A 213 14.71 -25.32 -0.23
C TYR A 213 14.92 -24.00 -0.97
N TYR A 214 13.98 -23.05 -0.79
CA TYR A 214 14.01 -21.73 -1.40
C TYR A 214 13.89 -20.66 -0.31
N ILE A 215 14.74 -19.64 -0.39
CA ILE A 215 14.67 -18.46 0.47
C ILE A 215 14.52 -17.25 -0.46
N ILE A 216 13.43 -16.50 -0.33
CA ILE A 216 13.21 -15.25 -1.04
C ILE A 216 13.46 -14.11 -0.08
N SER A 217 14.25 -13.12 -0.49
CA SER A 217 14.66 -11.98 0.32
C SER A 217 14.73 -10.71 -0.50
N ALA A 218 14.79 -9.57 0.17
CA ALA A 218 14.96 -8.27 -0.45
C ALA A 218 16.36 -7.71 -0.20
N ASP A 219 17.04 -7.29 -1.26
CA ASP A 219 18.30 -6.56 -1.21
C ASP A 219 18.07 -5.08 -1.53
N TYR A 220 18.44 -4.18 -0.61
CA TYR A 220 18.20 -2.74 -0.78
C TYR A 220 19.31 -1.98 -1.49
N ALA A 221 20.47 -2.57 -1.68
CA ALA A 221 21.57 -1.89 -2.34
C ALA A 221 21.77 -2.41 -3.79
N PRO A 222 21.81 -1.54 -4.80
CA PRO A 222 21.66 -0.08 -4.75
C PRO A 222 20.21 0.43 -4.88
N VAL A 223 19.21 -0.39 -5.30
CA VAL A 223 17.85 0.07 -5.67
C VAL A 223 16.73 -0.85 -5.20
N GLY A 224 16.97 -1.78 -4.29
CA GLY A 224 16.02 -2.81 -3.91
C GLY A 224 15.84 -3.84 -5.04
N ARG A 225 15.99 -5.12 -4.71
CA ARG A 225 15.78 -6.24 -5.62
C ARG A 225 15.21 -7.40 -4.82
N MET A 226 14.43 -8.24 -5.46
CA MET A 226 14.10 -9.52 -4.86
C MET A 226 15.11 -10.57 -5.32
N GLN A 227 15.71 -11.23 -4.34
CA GLN A 227 16.65 -12.33 -4.53
C GLN A 227 15.97 -13.63 -4.15
N CYS A 228 16.34 -14.70 -4.82
CA CYS A 228 15.98 -16.06 -4.45
C CYS A 228 17.22 -16.91 -4.27
N ALA A 229 17.34 -17.56 -3.15
CA ALA A 229 18.36 -18.59 -2.90
C ALA A 229 17.71 -19.97 -2.99
N ARG A 230 18.44 -20.97 -3.53
CA ARG A 230 17.95 -22.35 -3.71
C ARG A 230 19.03 -23.34 -3.32
N ALA A 231 18.63 -24.43 -2.65
CA ALA A 231 19.51 -25.54 -2.31
C ALA A 231 18.76 -26.90 -2.36
N ASP A 232 19.50 -27.99 -2.53
CA ASP A 232 18.97 -29.35 -2.42
C ASP A 232 18.88 -29.83 -0.95
N LYS A 233 19.59 -29.16 -0.05
CA LYS A 233 19.64 -29.48 1.38
C LYS A 233 19.32 -28.25 2.20
N LEU A 234 18.71 -28.48 3.36
CA LEU A 234 18.34 -27.42 4.30
C LEU A 234 19.49 -26.46 4.66
N GLU A 235 20.69 -26.99 4.86
CA GLU A 235 21.88 -26.20 5.23
C GLU A 235 22.69 -25.71 4.01
N GLY A 236 22.21 -25.97 2.79
CA GLY A 236 22.88 -25.56 1.55
C GLY A 236 23.82 -26.62 0.96
N PRO A 237 24.77 -26.22 0.09
CA PRO A 237 25.04 -24.83 -0.32
C PRO A 237 23.90 -24.20 -1.13
N TYR A 238 23.68 -22.91 -0.94
CA TYR A 238 22.67 -22.15 -1.66
C TYR A 238 23.26 -21.41 -2.87
N GLU A 239 22.59 -21.53 -3.99
CA GLU A 239 22.79 -20.68 -5.18
C GLU A 239 21.81 -19.51 -5.11
N THR A 240 22.18 -18.34 -5.62
CA THR A 240 21.34 -17.13 -5.58
C THR A 240 21.11 -16.52 -6.96
N VAL A 241 19.92 -15.97 -7.18
CA VAL A 241 19.56 -15.26 -8.42
C VAL A 241 18.63 -14.09 -8.11
N VAL A 242 18.73 -13.02 -8.88
CA VAL A 242 17.77 -11.91 -8.85
C VAL A 242 16.49 -12.31 -9.56
N ILE A 243 15.35 -12.29 -8.88
CA ILE A 243 14.05 -12.69 -9.44
C ILE A 243 13.12 -11.51 -9.77
N SER A 244 13.40 -10.30 -9.22
CA SER A 244 12.68 -9.06 -9.55
C SER A 244 13.60 -7.86 -9.37
N ASN A 245 13.82 -7.07 -10.43
CA ASN A 245 14.63 -5.84 -10.39
C ASN A 245 14.26 -4.83 -11.50
N ARG A 246 13.12 -5.02 -12.16
CA ARG A 246 12.73 -4.23 -13.32
C ARG A 246 11.27 -3.85 -13.21
N GLU A 247 10.97 -2.75 -12.51
CA GLU A 247 9.59 -2.35 -12.33
C GLU A 247 9.14 -1.27 -13.30
N THR A 248 7.89 -1.38 -13.74
CA THR A 248 7.24 -0.39 -14.58
C THR A 248 6.59 0.72 -13.78
N MET A 249 6.34 0.47 -12.51
CA MET A 249 5.54 1.34 -11.65
C MET A 249 6.38 2.29 -10.83
N GLY A 250 7.68 2.36 -11.06
CA GLY A 250 8.61 3.10 -10.24
C GLY A 250 8.05 4.42 -9.76
N THR A 251 7.80 4.49 -8.46
CA THR A 251 7.53 5.76 -7.79
C THR A 251 8.84 6.24 -7.19
N GLN A 252 9.10 7.51 -7.31
CA GLN A 252 10.19 8.11 -6.54
C GLN A 252 9.84 7.97 -5.05
N ARG A 253 10.83 7.75 -4.19
CA ARG A 253 10.65 7.95 -2.76
C ARG A 253 10.15 9.37 -2.53
N GLY A 254 9.26 9.54 -1.55
CA GLY A 254 8.77 10.84 -1.17
C GLY A 254 9.88 11.73 -0.61
N TRP A 255 9.52 12.93 -0.23
CA TRP A 255 10.43 13.88 0.41
C TRP A 255 11.00 13.32 1.71
N TRP A 256 12.27 13.57 1.95
CA TRP A 256 12.98 13.25 3.19
C TRP A 256 13.20 14.50 4.02
N THR A 257 13.22 14.34 5.32
CA THR A 257 13.63 15.44 6.21
C THR A 257 15.15 15.52 6.27
N LYS A 258 15.69 16.69 5.93
CA LYS A 258 17.13 16.97 5.94
C LYS A 258 17.67 17.01 7.36
N GLY A 259 18.83 16.43 7.58
CA GLY A 259 19.56 16.53 8.85
C GLY A 259 19.00 15.68 10.00
N TYR A 260 17.86 15.02 9.84
CA TYR A 260 17.25 14.22 10.92
C TYR A 260 17.62 12.74 10.86
N GLY A 261 18.46 12.33 9.92
CA GLY A 261 18.94 10.95 9.79
C GLY A 261 17.82 9.91 9.63
N PHE A 262 18.20 8.65 9.41
CA PHE A 262 17.30 7.54 9.15
C PHE A 262 16.30 7.27 10.29
N TRP A 263 16.72 7.45 11.55
CA TRP A 263 15.93 7.26 12.77
C TRP A 263 15.54 8.58 13.43
N SER A 264 15.39 9.63 12.66
CA SER A 264 15.32 11.00 13.12
C SER A 264 14.30 11.26 14.21
N ASN A 265 14.71 12.08 15.14
CA ASN A 265 13.84 12.62 16.18
C ASN A 265 12.90 13.68 15.58
N ILE A 266 11.79 13.91 16.25
CA ILE A 266 10.97 15.11 16.06
C ILE A 266 11.86 16.32 16.37
N PRO A 267 11.80 17.42 15.59
CA PRO A 267 12.57 18.62 15.89
C PRO A 267 12.29 19.13 17.30
N ASN A 268 13.29 19.71 17.92
CA ASN A 268 13.10 20.37 19.20
C ASN A 268 12.12 21.55 19.05
N GLU A 269 11.56 22.00 20.17
CA GLU A 269 10.66 23.16 20.17
C GLU A 269 11.38 24.38 19.54
N GLY A 270 10.71 24.99 18.56
CA GLY A 270 11.21 26.14 17.81
C GLY A 270 12.13 25.83 16.62
N GLU A 271 12.54 24.58 16.42
CA GLU A 271 13.32 24.17 15.25
C GLU A 271 12.41 23.81 14.07
N ALA A 272 12.66 24.43 12.90
CA ALA A 272 11.95 24.09 11.67
C ALA A 272 12.61 22.87 11.00
N MET A 273 11.80 22.11 10.27
CA MET A 273 12.28 20.99 9.44
C MET A 273 12.60 21.47 8.02
N GLU A 274 13.63 20.90 7.43
CA GLU A 274 13.93 21.07 6.01
C GLU A 274 13.70 19.75 5.27
N PHE A 275 13.25 19.85 4.02
CA PHE A 275 13.07 18.73 3.13
C PHE A 275 14.17 18.66 2.09
N GLU A 276 14.62 17.44 1.83
CA GLU A 276 15.44 17.11 0.67
C GLU A 276 14.58 16.50 -0.42
N ARG A 277 14.78 16.92 -1.66
CA ARG A 277 14.28 16.17 -2.80
C ARG A 277 15.04 14.85 -2.87
N PRO A 278 14.37 13.73 -3.19
CA PRO A 278 15.08 12.53 -3.57
C PRO A 278 16.00 12.90 -4.73
N SER A 279 17.26 12.44 -4.68
CA SER A 279 18.20 12.73 -5.76
C SER A 279 17.66 12.14 -7.05
N GLU A 280 17.61 12.93 -8.11
CA GLU A 280 17.14 12.51 -9.44
C GLU A 280 17.94 11.30 -9.98
N ASN A 281 19.13 11.08 -9.46
CA ASN A 281 20.06 10.04 -9.90
C ASN A 281 20.24 8.89 -8.90
N GLY A 282 19.69 8.95 -7.69
CA GLY A 282 20.05 8.02 -6.62
C GLY A 282 19.07 6.88 -6.41
N PHE A 283 17.78 7.15 -6.60
CA PHE A 283 16.73 6.20 -6.26
C PHE A 283 15.60 6.31 -7.28
N GLY A 284 15.92 6.02 -8.52
CA GLY A 284 14.96 5.95 -9.60
C GLY A 284 13.76 5.08 -9.25
N ALA A 285 13.24 4.34 -10.11
CA ALA A 285 12.15 3.41 -9.81
C ALA A 285 12.52 2.53 -8.60
N VAL A 286 11.77 2.64 -7.52
CA VAL A 286 11.83 1.68 -6.41
C VAL A 286 11.25 0.38 -6.93
N THR A 287 12.01 -0.71 -6.80
CA THR A 287 11.57 -2.03 -7.21
C THR A 287 10.66 -2.67 -6.16
N LEU A 288 10.00 -3.76 -6.53
CA LEU A 288 9.32 -4.61 -5.58
C LEU A 288 10.33 -5.20 -4.59
N HIS A 289 9.95 -5.27 -3.32
CA HIS A 289 10.77 -5.85 -2.28
C HIS A 289 9.91 -6.47 -1.16
N GLN A 290 10.54 -7.24 -0.27
CA GLN A 290 9.88 -7.94 0.84
C GLN A 290 8.57 -8.62 0.43
N GLY A 291 8.70 -9.83 -0.05
CA GLY A 291 7.58 -10.64 -0.47
C GLY A 291 8.01 -12.04 -0.81
N GLY A 292 7.05 -12.84 -1.18
CA GLY A 292 7.22 -14.26 -1.46
C GLY A 292 6.36 -14.71 -2.61
N ILE A 293 6.12 -16.01 -2.66
CA ILE A 293 5.33 -16.66 -3.68
C ILE A 293 4.25 -17.56 -3.05
N VAL A 294 3.16 -17.74 -3.78
CA VAL A 294 2.07 -18.64 -3.42
C VAL A 294 1.60 -19.41 -4.64
N ASP A 295 1.24 -20.67 -4.44
CA ASP A 295 0.72 -21.54 -5.48
C ASP A 295 -0.80 -21.41 -5.64
N LEU A 296 -1.28 -21.70 -6.85
CA LEU A 296 -2.70 -21.83 -7.16
C LEU A 296 -3.08 -23.32 -7.32
N PRO A 297 -4.38 -23.66 -7.21
CA PRO A 297 -4.84 -25.03 -7.43
C PRO A 297 -4.53 -25.60 -8.81
N ASN A 298 -4.40 -24.75 -9.84
CA ASN A 298 -4.06 -25.13 -11.22
C ASN A 298 -2.54 -25.33 -11.47
N GLY A 299 -1.71 -25.13 -10.43
CA GLY A 299 -0.25 -25.26 -10.49
C GLY A 299 0.49 -23.99 -10.90
N GLU A 300 -0.20 -22.89 -11.18
CA GLU A 300 0.43 -21.58 -11.35
C GLU A 300 0.97 -21.05 -10.02
N TRP A 301 1.92 -20.14 -10.11
CA TRP A 301 2.48 -19.44 -8.96
C TRP A 301 2.33 -17.93 -9.13
N TRP A 302 2.08 -17.26 -8.04
CA TRP A 302 1.95 -15.81 -7.98
C TRP A 302 2.84 -15.23 -6.90
N GLY A 303 3.44 -14.09 -7.22
CA GLY A 303 4.28 -13.34 -6.31
C GLY A 303 3.49 -12.27 -5.60
N PHE A 304 3.74 -12.11 -4.33
CA PHE A 304 3.27 -10.98 -3.53
C PHE A 304 4.49 -10.24 -2.98
N SER A 305 4.35 -8.94 -2.85
CA SER A 305 5.46 -8.07 -2.42
C SER A 305 4.93 -6.71 -2.00
N MET A 306 5.80 -5.82 -1.63
CA MET A 306 5.46 -4.42 -1.44
C MET A 306 6.33 -3.50 -2.29
N MET A 307 5.91 -2.26 -2.42
CA MET A 307 6.62 -1.17 -3.08
C MET A 307 6.44 0.12 -2.29
N ASP A 308 7.49 0.91 -2.17
CA ASP A 308 7.40 2.25 -1.59
C ASP A 308 6.57 3.16 -2.50
N VAL A 309 5.49 3.70 -1.98
CA VAL A 309 4.62 4.66 -2.66
C VAL A 309 4.54 5.94 -1.83
N LYS A 310 5.69 6.60 -1.67
CA LYS A 310 5.81 7.91 -1.04
C LYS A 310 5.12 7.97 0.33
N SER A 311 4.36 9.04 0.60
CA SER A 311 3.64 9.25 1.86
C SER A 311 2.44 8.31 2.06
N ALA A 312 1.97 7.61 1.02
CA ALA A 312 0.98 6.54 1.20
C ALA A 312 1.55 5.34 1.98
N GLY A 313 2.88 5.20 2.00
CA GLY A 313 3.58 4.10 2.65
C GLY A 313 4.00 2.99 1.71
N ARG A 314 4.16 1.79 2.22
CA ARG A 314 4.58 0.61 1.46
C ARG A 314 3.34 -0.23 1.13
N LEU A 315 2.99 -0.25 -0.16
CA LEU A 315 1.75 -0.84 -0.64
C LEU A 315 1.98 -2.25 -1.19
N THR A 316 1.00 -3.11 -1.01
CA THR A 316 1.05 -4.51 -1.45
C THR A 316 0.80 -4.65 -2.94
N PHE A 317 1.61 -5.48 -3.62
CA PHE A 317 1.57 -5.77 -5.04
C PHE A 317 1.44 -7.26 -5.31
N LEU A 318 0.79 -7.60 -6.41
CA LEU A 318 0.61 -8.96 -6.91
C LEU A 318 1.25 -9.08 -8.31
N SER A 319 1.99 -10.15 -8.55
CA SER A 319 2.69 -10.40 -9.80
C SER A 319 2.49 -11.84 -10.26
N PRO A 320 2.28 -12.10 -11.54
CA PRO A 320 2.48 -13.45 -12.06
C PRO A 320 3.93 -13.89 -11.83
N VAL A 321 4.15 -15.19 -11.63
CA VAL A 321 5.47 -15.81 -11.51
C VAL A 321 5.72 -16.74 -12.69
N THR A 322 6.84 -16.55 -13.35
CA THR A 322 7.31 -17.44 -14.42
C THR A 322 8.47 -18.29 -13.91
N TRP A 323 8.27 -19.60 -13.84
CA TRP A 323 9.34 -20.54 -13.52
C TRP A 323 10.24 -20.75 -14.72
N LYS A 324 11.54 -20.51 -14.54
CA LYS A 324 12.56 -20.76 -15.55
C LYS A 324 13.83 -21.33 -14.91
N ASP A 325 14.29 -22.45 -15.41
CA ASP A 325 15.48 -23.16 -14.90
C ASP A 325 15.39 -23.46 -13.38
N GLY A 326 14.15 -23.65 -12.88
CA GLY A 326 13.86 -23.89 -11.47
C GLY A 326 13.93 -22.63 -10.59
N TRP A 327 13.83 -21.43 -11.17
CA TRP A 327 13.79 -20.15 -10.45
C TRP A 327 12.45 -19.43 -10.66
N PRO A 328 11.83 -18.88 -9.60
CA PRO A 328 10.53 -18.23 -9.65
C PRO A 328 10.67 -16.74 -9.99
N TYR A 329 10.88 -16.39 -11.24
CA TYR A 329 10.96 -15.00 -11.64
C TYR A 329 9.60 -14.31 -11.55
N PHE A 330 9.57 -13.14 -10.92
CA PHE A 330 8.41 -12.25 -11.01
C PHE A 330 8.27 -11.73 -12.44
N GLY A 331 7.01 -11.56 -12.89
CA GLY A 331 6.71 -11.09 -14.23
C GLY A 331 6.38 -12.21 -15.21
N LEU A 332 6.36 -11.85 -16.47
CA LEU A 332 5.85 -12.67 -17.57
C LEU A 332 6.99 -13.29 -18.39
N GLU A 333 6.70 -14.42 -19.04
CA GLU A 333 7.63 -14.99 -20.02
C GLU A 333 8.00 -13.94 -21.08
N GLY A 334 9.28 -13.83 -21.41
CA GLY A 334 9.80 -12.79 -22.29
C GLY A 334 10.07 -11.45 -21.62
N ASN A 335 9.64 -11.26 -20.35
CA ASN A 335 9.87 -10.04 -19.56
C ASN A 335 10.11 -10.36 -18.08
N LEU A 336 10.99 -11.30 -17.82
CA LEU A 336 11.29 -11.77 -16.46
C LEU A 336 11.87 -10.64 -15.58
N GLY A 337 11.51 -10.67 -14.32
CA GLY A 337 11.93 -9.70 -13.32
C GLY A 337 11.16 -8.38 -13.37
N ARG A 338 10.07 -8.30 -14.13
CA ARG A 338 9.23 -7.12 -14.26
C ARG A 338 7.75 -7.47 -14.11
N SER A 339 7.10 -6.96 -13.08
CA SER A 339 5.68 -7.17 -12.82
C SER A 339 4.82 -6.19 -13.64
N PRO A 340 3.76 -6.64 -14.31
CA PRO A 340 2.81 -5.75 -14.94
C PRO A 340 1.97 -5.03 -13.87
N ARG A 341 1.60 -3.77 -14.12
CA ARG A 341 0.69 -3.05 -13.26
C ARG A 341 -0.75 -3.54 -13.41
N THR A 342 -1.19 -3.72 -14.66
CA THR A 342 -2.50 -4.30 -14.99
C THR A 342 -2.29 -5.64 -15.68
N TRP A 343 -2.96 -6.69 -15.19
CA TRP A 343 -2.88 -8.01 -15.76
C TRP A 343 -4.17 -8.80 -15.55
N PHE A 344 -4.27 -9.96 -16.16
CA PHE A 344 -5.37 -10.90 -15.92
C PHE A 344 -5.36 -11.35 -14.45
N LYS A 345 -6.54 -11.51 -13.88
CA LYS A 345 -6.66 -12.05 -12.52
C LYS A 345 -6.15 -13.48 -12.46
N PRO A 346 -5.60 -13.92 -11.31
CA PRO A 346 -5.27 -15.32 -11.07
C PRO A 346 -6.46 -16.24 -11.31
N ASP A 347 -6.26 -17.36 -11.99
CA ASP A 347 -7.27 -18.41 -12.12
C ASP A 347 -7.21 -19.35 -10.90
N THR A 348 -7.93 -18.99 -9.86
CA THR A 348 -8.01 -19.79 -8.63
C THR A 348 -9.07 -20.89 -8.69
N GLY A 349 -9.77 -21.04 -9.83
CA GLY A 349 -10.86 -21.99 -10.01
C GLY A 349 -12.13 -21.65 -9.21
N THR A 350 -12.23 -20.41 -8.71
CA THR A 350 -13.38 -19.96 -7.93
C THR A 350 -14.06 -18.77 -8.59
N ASP A 351 -15.33 -18.94 -8.97
CA ASP A 351 -16.20 -17.82 -9.34
C ASP A 351 -16.64 -17.09 -8.08
N ILE A 352 -16.14 -15.89 -7.87
CA ILE A 352 -16.48 -15.10 -6.69
C ILE A 352 -17.09 -13.78 -7.11
N ALA A 353 -18.22 -13.46 -6.48
CA ALA A 353 -18.70 -12.08 -6.46
C ALA A 353 -17.65 -11.20 -5.76
N PRO A 354 -17.35 -9.99 -6.28
CA PRO A 354 -16.43 -9.08 -5.64
C PRO A 354 -16.79 -8.91 -4.16
N LEU A 355 -15.79 -9.10 -3.29
CA LEU A 355 -15.96 -8.86 -1.87
C LEU A 355 -16.22 -7.37 -1.64
N THR A 356 -17.10 -7.06 -0.71
CA THR A 356 -17.29 -5.66 -0.30
C THR A 356 -16.03 -5.16 0.39
N THR A 357 -15.43 -4.11 -0.16
CA THR A 357 -14.34 -3.41 0.50
C THR A 357 -14.79 -2.94 1.89
N TYR A 358 -13.89 -2.99 2.86
CA TYR A 358 -14.20 -2.51 4.20
C TYR A 358 -14.53 -1.00 4.17
N GLN A 359 -15.59 -0.62 4.92
CA GLN A 359 -16.07 0.76 4.93
C GLN A 359 -15.18 1.65 5.81
N ARG A 360 -14.74 2.76 5.23
CA ARG A 360 -13.92 3.75 5.92
C ARG A 360 -14.72 4.76 6.73
N ASN A 361 -15.96 4.99 6.33
CA ASN A 361 -16.86 5.92 7.02
C ASN A 361 -17.33 5.33 8.35
N ASP A 362 -17.45 6.17 9.36
CA ASP A 362 -17.98 5.78 10.67
C ASP A 362 -18.79 6.92 11.30
N ASP A 363 -20.03 6.61 11.67
CA ASP A 363 -20.92 7.48 12.43
C ASP A 363 -20.88 7.18 13.93
N PHE A 364 -19.96 6.30 14.34
CA PHE A 364 -19.78 5.86 15.72
C PHE A 364 -21.07 5.40 16.42
N SER A 365 -22.08 4.96 15.67
CA SER A 365 -23.35 4.42 16.19
C SER A 365 -23.21 3.02 16.81
N SER A 366 -22.16 2.28 16.43
CA SER A 366 -21.83 0.98 17.00
C SER A 366 -21.17 1.14 18.38
N ALA A 367 -21.43 0.18 19.28
CA ALA A 367 -20.71 0.08 20.55
C ALA A 367 -19.28 -0.45 20.44
N LYS A 368 -18.85 -0.84 19.21
CA LYS A 368 -17.50 -1.34 18.91
C LYS A 368 -16.91 -0.56 17.76
N LEU A 369 -15.62 -0.27 17.83
CA LEU A 369 -14.89 0.29 16.69
C LEU A 369 -14.91 -0.67 15.49
N LYS A 370 -15.01 -0.10 14.30
CA LYS A 370 -14.85 -0.86 13.06
C LYS A 370 -13.40 -1.31 12.90
N PRO A 371 -13.14 -2.41 12.17
CA PRO A 371 -11.79 -2.94 11.99
C PRO A 371 -10.80 -1.98 11.30
N ILE A 372 -11.30 -0.96 10.63
CA ILE A 372 -10.46 0.06 9.99
C ILE A 372 -9.69 0.93 11.00
N TRP A 373 -10.15 0.98 12.24
CA TRP A 373 -9.57 1.82 13.27
C TRP A 373 -8.43 1.13 14.01
N GLN A 374 -7.36 1.86 14.25
CA GLN A 374 -6.25 1.45 15.11
C GLN A 374 -5.83 2.61 16.01
N TRP A 375 -5.56 2.29 17.26
CA TRP A 375 -4.96 3.25 18.19
C TRP A 375 -3.49 3.47 17.88
N ASN A 376 -3.04 4.68 18.02
CA ASN A 376 -1.62 5.02 18.05
C ASN A 376 -1.03 4.58 19.40
N HIS A 377 -0.43 3.38 19.48
CA HIS A 377 -0.03 2.67 20.70
C HIS A 377 -1.22 2.11 21.50
N ILE A 378 -0.94 1.53 22.67
CA ILE A 378 -1.98 0.95 23.54
C ILE A 378 -2.80 2.07 24.17
N PRO A 379 -4.13 2.08 24.01
CA PRO A 379 -4.98 3.12 24.59
C PRO A 379 -5.21 2.93 26.10
N VAL A 380 -5.49 4.02 26.77
CA VAL A 380 -6.03 4.03 28.14
C VAL A 380 -7.54 3.82 28.09
N ASP A 381 -8.02 2.59 28.29
CA ASP A 381 -9.41 2.18 28.04
C ASP A 381 -10.47 3.02 28.75
N LYS A 382 -10.20 3.45 29.97
CA LYS A 382 -11.15 4.29 30.76
C LYS A 382 -11.22 5.74 30.28
N LYS A 383 -10.52 6.07 29.19
CA LYS A 383 -10.38 7.46 28.70
C LYS A 383 -10.86 7.62 27.25
N TRP A 384 -11.63 6.66 26.76
CA TRP A 384 -12.40 6.77 25.52
C TRP A 384 -13.70 5.95 25.63
N SER A 385 -14.70 6.28 24.84
CA SER A 385 -15.98 5.57 24.87
C SER A 385 -16.80 5.78 23.61
N LEU A 386 -17.51 4.72 23.19
CA LEU A 386 -18.60 4.74 22.20
C LEU A 386 -19.99 4.66 22.87
N THR A 387 -20.03 4.54 24.21
CA THR A 387 -21.26 4.24 24.96
C THR A 387 -21.62 5.29 26.02
N GLU A 388 -20.67 6.09 26.51
CA GLU A 388 -20.96 7.21 27.41
C GLU A 388 -21.95 8.21 26.79
N LYS A 389 -21.85 8.42 25.49
CA LYS A 389 -22.82 9.14 24.67
C LYS A 389 -22.99 8.37 23.37
N LYS A 390 -24.20 7.91 23.12
CA LYS A 390 -24.52 7.11 21.91
C LYS A 390 -24.32 7.95 20.65
N GLY A 391 -23.75 7.32 19.60
CA GLY A 391 -23.54 7.92 18.28
C GLY A 391 -22.38 8.88 18.21
N VAL A 392 -21.41 8.78 19.12
CA VAL A 392 -20.16 9.55 19.05
C VAL A 392 -18.98 8.73 19.58
N LEU A 393 -17.80 9.00 19.09
CA LEU A 393 -16.55 8.64 19.76
C LEU A 393 -16.21 9.75 20.78
N ARG A 394 -16.20 9.41 22.06
CA ARG A 394 -15.74 10.33 23.12
C ARG A 394 -14.29 10.04 23.47
N LEU A 395 -13.45 11.08 23.41
CA LEU A 395 -12.07 11.04 23.87
C LEU A 395 -11.90 11.97 25.07
N HIS A 396 -11.50 11.41 26.21
CA HIS A 396 -11.12 12.19 27.39
C HIS A 396 -9.68 12.67 27.23
N THR A 397 -9.44 13.95 27.48
CA THR A 397 -8.12 14.54 27.36
C THR A 397 -7.17 14.01 28.42
N LEU A 398 -5.98 13.63 28.01
CA LEU A 398 -4.89 13.17 28.84
C LEU A 398 -3.68 14.09 28.65
N PRO A 399 -2.79 14.21 29.64
CA PRO A 399 -1.58 15.00 29.48
C PRO A 399 -0.71 14.48 28.36
N ALA A 400 -0.21 15.35 27.50
CA ALA A 400 0.82 15.04 26.53
C ALA A 400 1.63 16.30 26.19
N LYS A 401 2.93 16.11 25.92
CA LYS A 401 3.83 17.17 25.51
C LYS A 401 3.42 17.75 24.14
N ASN A 402 3.08 16.88 23.23
CA ASN A 402 2.66 17.23 21.86
C ASN A 402 1.81 16.10 21.25
N PHE A 403 1.38 16.28 20.01
CA PHE A 403 0.51 15.35 19.28
C PHE A 403 1.08 13.93 19.17
N MET A 404 2.40 13.76 18.97
CA MET A 404 3.01 12.42 18.87
C MET A 404 2.84 11.58 20.14
N TYR A 405 2.80 12.22 21.31
CA TYR A 405 2.66 11.56 22.60
C TYR A 405 1.23 11.61 23.14
N ALA A 406 0.28 12.07 22.32
CA ALA A 406 -1.13 12.11 22.70
C ALA A 406 -1.70 10.69 22.80
N LYS A 407 -1.97 10.24 24.02
CA LYS A 407 -2.62 8.94 24.28
C LYS A 407 -4.05 8.95 23.74
N ASN A 408 -4.55 7.78 23.37
CA ASN A 408 -5.87 7.59 22.78
C ASN A 408 -6.09 8.37 21.46
N THR A 409 -5.04 8.51 20.68
CA THR A 409 -5.16 8.97 19.29
C THR A 409 -5.65 7.80 18.44
N LEU A 410 -6.86 7.93 17.89
CA LEU A 410 -7.51 6.91 17.05
C LEU A 410 -7.24 7.20 15.58
N THR A 411 -6.74 6.22 14.85
CA THR A 411 -6.25 6.45 13.49
C THR A 411 -6.84 5.50 12.46
N GLN A 412 -6.94 6.00 11.23
CA GLN A 412 -7.10 5.19 10.02
C GLN A 412 -5.92 5.41 9.08
N ARG A 413 -5.49 4.37 8.33
CA ARG A 413 -4.56 4.56 7.22
C ARG A 413 -5.17 5.54 6.21
N ALA A 414 -4.41 6.52 5.78
CA ALA A 414 -4.81 7.33 4.66
C ALA A 414 -4.79 6.47 3.38
N ILE A 415 -5.67 6.74 2.44
CA ILE A 415 -5.77 5.97 1.20
C ILE A 415 -5.43 6.85 0.01
N GLY A 416 -4.51 6.33 -0.80
CA GLY A 416 -4.15 6.95 -2.08
C GLY A 416 -5.09 6.55 -3.23
N PRO A 417 -4.85 7.08 -4.45
CA PRO A 417 -3.87 8.14 -4.73
C PRO A 417 -4.19 9.47 -4.06
N GLU A 418 -5.47 9.80 -3.93
CA GLU A 418 -6.01 11.00 -3.28
C GLU A 418 -7.17 10.62 -2.37
N SER A 419 -7.21 11.20 -1.19
CA SER A 419 -8.39 11.09 -0.32
C SER A 419 -8.54 12.27 0.62
N SER A 420 -9.72 12.42 1.18
CA SER A 420 -9.99 13.39 2.23
C SER A 420 -10.84 12.79 3.34
N ALA A 421 -10.43 13.00 4.58
CA ALA A 421 -11.19 12.66 5.77
C ALA A 421 -11.87 13.92 6.34
N THR A 422 -13.15 13.83 6.67
CA THR A 422 -13.92 14.90 7.31
C THR A 422 -14.58 14.34 8.57
N VAL A 423 -14.55 15.08 9.67
CA VAL A 423 -15.16 14.70 10.94
C VAL A 423 -15.88 15.90 11.57
N GLU A 424 -16.99 15.64 12.25
CA GLU A 424 -17.66 16.60 13.11
C GLU A 424 -17.05 16.51 14.52
N LEU A 425 -16.65 17.64 15.09
CA LEU A 425 -16.08 17.75 16.43
C LEU A 425 -16.95 18.65 17.30
N ASN A 426 -17.36 18.15 18.46
CA ASN A 426 -17.96 18.93 19.54
C ASN A 426 -16.98 19.02 20.72
N ALA A 427 -16.46 20.22 20.90
CA ALA A 427 -15.43 20.54 21.88
C ALA A 427 -15.99 21.21 23.17
N LYS A 428 -17.31 21.25 23.34
CA LYS A 428 -17.98 21.99 24.45
C LYS A 428 -17.44 21.65 25.83
N SER A 429 -17.03 20.40 26.03
CA SER A 429 -16.58 19.89 27.34
C SER A 429 -15.07 19.94 27.55
N LEU A 430 -14.33 20.54 26.63
CA LEU A 430 -12.91 20.82 26.83
C LEU A 430 -12.69 21.80 27.94
N LYS A 431 -11.62 21.59 28.73
CA LYS A 431 -11.15 22.47 29.78
C LYS A 431 -9.92 23.24 29.34
N LYS A 432 -9.57 24.31 30.07
CA LYS A 432 -8.36 25.09 29.78
C LYS A 432 -7.13 24.24 29.51
N GLY A 433 -6.47 24.47 28.37
CA GLY A 433 -5.32 23.76 27.91
C GLY A 433 -5.61 22.45 27.16
N ASP A 434 -6.89 22.08 27.04
CA ASP A 434 -7.29 20.96 26.20
C ASP A 434 -7.27 21.37 24.75
N VAL A 435 -6.84 20.41 23.90
CA VAL A 435 -6.96 20.46 22.46
C VAL A 435 -7.53 19.14 21.93
N ALA A 436 -8.44 19.21 20.97
CA ALA A 436 -8.97 18.05 20.26
C ALA A 436 -9.14 18.36 18.78
N GLY A 437 -8.89 17.39 17.91
CA GLY A 437 -8.91 17.65 16.48
C GLY A 437 -8.68 16.47 15.58
N LEU A 438 -8.37 16.81 14.31
CA LEU A 438 -8.02 15.89 13.23
C LEU A 438 -6.58 16.19 12.80
N GLY A 439 -5.76 15.15 12.69
CA GLY A 439 -4.37 15.24 12.24
C GLY A 439 -4.06 14.35 11.07
N LEU A 440 -2.97 14.69 10.37
CA LEU A 440 -2.21 13.84 9.48
C LEU A 440 -1.00 13.34 10.27
N LEU A 441 -1.11 12.11 10.78
CA LEU A 441 -0.08 11.53 11.64
C LEU A 441 0.98 10.83 10.81
N ASN A 442 2.16 11.39 10.84
CA ASN A 442 3.43 10.84 10.39
C ASN A 442 4.57 11.74 10.92
N VAL A 443 5.72 11.74 10.31
CA VAL A 443 6.75 12.78 10.44
C VAL A 443 7.09 13.28 9.04
N PRO A 444 6.79 14.55 8.71
CA PRO A 444 6.15 15.56 9.57
C PRO A 444 4.67 15.25 9.81
N TYR A 445 4.14 15.78 10.89
CA TYR A 445 2.70 15.79 11.18
C TYR A 445 2.13 17.20 11.11
N TYR A 446 0.84 17.24 10.81
CA TYR A 446 0.04 18.45 10.82
C TYR A 446 -1.28 18.15 11.50
N TRP A 447 -1.85 19.11 12.19
CA TRP A 447 -3.18 18.95 12.76
C TRP A 447 -3.96 20.27 12.81
N ILE A 448 -5.27 20.14 12.81
CA ILE A 448 -6.23 21.20 13.03
C ILE A 448 -7.18 20.78 14.15
N GLY A 449 -7.45 21.66 15.07
CA GLY A 449 -8.30 21.29 16.21
C GLY A 449 -8.78 22.50 17.00
N VAL A 450 -9.69 22.23 17.93
CA VAL A 450 -10.23 23.24 18.84
C VAL A 450 -9.42 23.21 20.11
N VAL A 451 -8.97 24.39 20.54
CA VAL A 451 -8.26 24.61 21.79
C VAL A 451 -9.17 25.41 22.76
N ARG A 452 -9.24 24.98 24.00
CA ARG A 452 -9.91 25.73 25.06
C ARG A 452 -8.93 26.67 25.77
N THR A 453 -9.15 27.99 25.63
CA THR A 453 -8.40 29.06 26.31
C THR A 453 -9.23 29.65 27.47
N ASP A 454 -8.70 30.64 28.16
CA ASP A 454 -9.46 31.40 29.17
C ASP A 454 -10.60 32.22 28.55
N GLU A 455 -10.37 32.76 27.33
CA GLU A 455 -11.31 33.63 26.63
C GLU A 455 -12.39 32.84 25.87
N GLY A 456 -12.21 31.52 25.66
CA GLY A 456 -13.17 30.72 24.93
C GLY A 456 -12.55 29.59 24.10
N PHE A 457 -13.09 29.39 22.91
CA PHE A 457 -12.62 28.39 21.97
C PHE A 457 -11.93 29.08 20.78
N ILE A 458 -10.78 28.55 20.39
CA ILE A 458 -10.11 28.94 19.18
C ILE A 458 -9.88 27.70 18.32
N LEU A 459 -9.82 27.89 17.03
CA LEU A 459 -9.29 26.88 16.11
C LEU A 459 -7.77 27.07 16.01
N ARG A 460 -7.04 26.00 16.19
CA ARG A 460 -5.58 25.99 15.99
C ARG A 460 -5.19 25.06 14.88
N PHE A 461 -4.41 25.57 13.97
CA PHE A 461 -3.62 24.79 13.02
C PHE A 461 -2.18 24.69 13.54
N TYR A 462 -1.59 23.50 13.50
CA TYR A 462 -0.20 23.25 13.85
C TYR A 462 0.57 22.63 12.69
N ASP A 463 1.71 23.20 12.40
CA ASP A 463 2.64 22.78 11.33
C ASP A 463 3.97 22.38 11.96
N LEU A 464 4.28 21.06 11.99
CA LEU A 464 5.55 20.57 12.55
C LEU A 464 6.75 21.02 11.71
N VAL A 465 6.60 21.21 10.40
CA VAL A 465 7.72 21.65 9.54
C VAL A 465 8.19 23.02 9.95
N LYS A 466 7.27 23.94 10.21
CA LYS A 466 7.58 25.28 10.72
C LYS A 466 7.70 25.30 12.25
N ASN A 467 7.26 24.24 12.91
CA ASN A 467 7.12 24.11 14.35
C ASN A 467 6.33 25.30 14.97
N GLN A 468 5.21 25.65 14.34
CA GLN A 468 4.41 26.81 14.65
C GLN A 468 2.93 26.51 14.62
N SER A 469 2.18 27.29 15.42
CA SER A 469 0.73 27.31 15.40
C SER A 469 0.20 28.57 14.76
N THR A 470 -0.95 28.45 14.10
CA THR A 470 -1.78 29.57 13.64
C THR A 470 -3.16 29.42 14.23
N ASP A 471 -3.67 30.47 14.85
CA ASP A 471 -4.95 30.47 15.53
C ASP A 471 -5.99 31.27 14.75
N GLU A 472 -7.23 30.77 14.73
CA GLU A 472 -8.40 31.38 14.12
C GLU A 472 -9.50 31.48 15.17
N PRO A 473 -10.25 32.61 15.27
CA PRO A 473 -11.36 32.73 16.19
C PRO A 473 -12.51 31.77 15.84
N LEU A 474 -13.13 31.16 16.85
CA LEU A 474 -14.31 30.33 16.69
C LEU A 474 -15.49 30.97 17.45
N SER A 475 -16.65 30.99 16.78
CA SER A 475 -17.92 31.47 17.38
C SER A 475 -18.55 30.47 18.34
N GLY A 476 -18.10 29.22 18.34
CA GLY A 476 -18.65 28.15 19.18
C GLY A 476 -17.79 26.88 19.20
N PRO A 477 -18.15 25.91 20.03
CA PRO A 477 -17.35 24.70 20.24
C PRO A 477 -17.58 23.60 19.22
N GLN A 478 -18.48 23.75 18.25
CA GLN A 478 -18.78 22.76 17.23
C GLN A 478 -18.17 23.17 15.91
N VAL A 479 -17.46 22.24 15.27
CA VAL A 479 -16.74 22.49 14.03
C VAL A 479 -16.62 21.21 13.23
N TYR A 480 -16.54 21.34 11.90
CA TYR A 480 -16.19 20.27 10.97
C TYR A 480 -14.73 20.46 10.55
N LEU A 481 -13.95 19.41 10.70
CA LEU A 481 -12.52 19.40 10.33
C LEU A 481 -12.30 18.50 9.13
N ARG A 482 -11.43 18.92 8.21
CA ARG A 482 -11.09 18.14 7.03
C ARG A 482 -9.59 18.13 6.79
N ALA A 483 -9.08 16.93 6.52
CA ALA A 483 -7.72 16.69 6.05
C ALA A 483 -7.79 16.07 4.65
N SER A 484 -7.14 16.68 3.66
CA SER A 484 -7.09 16.19 2.28
C SER A 484 -5.65 15.93 1.88
N GLY A 485 -5.38 14.80 1.22
CA GLY A 485 -4.05 14.40 0.78
C GLY A 485 -4.04 13.92 -0.67
N ASP A 486 -3.05 14.40 -1.42
CA ASP A 486 -2.57 13.83 -2.68
C ASP A 486 -1.27 13.08 -2.38
N TYR A 487 -1.38 11.78 -2.20
CA TYR A 487 -0.25 10.92 -1.79
C TYR A 487 0.68 10.58 -2.96
N ASN A 488 0.28 10.88 -4.19
CA ASN A 488 1.15 10.77 -5.35
C ASN A 488 2.09 11.96 -5.47
N ARG A 489 1.63 13.15 -5.06
CA ARG A 489 2.44 14.38 -5.05
C ARG A 489 3.05 14.70 -3.69
N ASP A 490 2.72 13.92 -2.64
CA ASP A 490 3.08 14.15 -1.25
C ASP A 490 2.65 15.54 -0.73
N LEU A 491 1.43 15.90 -1.04
CA LEU A 491 0.85 17.19 -0.67
C LEU A 491 -0.46 17.00 0.11
N ALA A 492 -0.72 17.91 1.03
CA ALA A 492 -1.97 17.92 1.79
C ALA A 492 -2.48 19.33 2.05
N THR A 493 -3.74 19.42 2.43
CA THR A 493 -4.36 20.64 3.00
C THR A 493 -5.20 20.29 4.20
N LEU A 494 -5.31 21.22 5.16
CA LEU A 494 -6.23 21.16 6.27
C LEU A 494 -7.25 22.30 6.16
N SER A 495 -8.50 22.00 6.47
CA SER A 495 -9.58 22.98 6.40
C SER A 495 -10.63 22.75 7.49
N PHE A 496 -11.40 23.78 7.80
CA PHE A 496 -12.49 23.70 8.75
C PHE A 496 -13.76 24.38 8.23
N SER A 497 -14.88 24.02 8.85
CA SER A 497 -16.18 24.63 8.57
C SER A 497 -17.00 24.72 9.86
N THR A 498 -17.80 25.77 9.99
CA THR A 498 -18.78 25.93 11.10
C THR A 498 -20.18 25.50 10.68
N ASP A 499 -20.43 25.31 9.39
CA ASP A 499 -21.75 24.93 8.82
C ASP A 499 -21.76 23.54 8.18
N GLY A 500 -20.59 22.88 8.11
CA GLY A 500 -20.40 21.57 7.45
C GLY A 500 -20.47 21.60 5.92
N LYS A 501 -20.61 22.78 5.31
CA LYS A 501 -20.75 22.97 3.86
C LYS A 501 -19.60 23.73 3.26
N THR A 502 -19.30 24.91 3.79
CA THR A 502 -18.25 25.79 3.29
C THR A 502 -17.00 25.60 4.13
N PHE A 503 -15.91 25.13 3.52
CA PHE A 503 -14.65 24.88 4.21
C PHE A 503 -13.63 25.98 3.88
N LYS A 504 -13.01 26.50 4.95
CA LYS A 504 -11.88 27.45 4.86
C LYS A 504 -10.58 26.68 5.08
N GLU A 505 -9.68 26.76 4.12
CA GLU A 505 -8.32 26.19 4.26
C GLU A 505 -7.48 27.04 5.23
N VAL A 506 -6.58 26.34 5.95
CA VAL A 506 -5.61 26.95 6.87
C VAL A 506 -4.24 26.33 6.66
N GLY A 507 -3.19 27.14 6.84
CA GLY A 507 -1.79 26.68 6.71
C GLY A 507 -1.27 26.57 5.28
N GLY A 508 -2.13 26.62 4.26
CA GLY A 508 -1.75 26.46 2.87
C GLY A 508 -1.38 25.02 2.49
N GLU A 509 -0.59 24.84 1.45
CA GLU A 509 -0.12 23.55 0.97
C GLU A 509 0.93 22.96 1.92
N LEU A 510 0.72 21.71 2.34
CA LEU A 510 1.53 20.99 3.31
C LEU A 510 2.28 19.85 2.62
N ARG A 511 3.54 19.66 2.93
CA ARG A 511 4.34 18.55 2.39
C ARG A 511 4.24 17.33 3.27
N LEU A 512 3.87 16.21 2.69
CA LEU A 512 3.89 14.90 3.35
C LEU A 512 5.24 14.24 3.12
N GLY A 513 5.61 13.32 4.02
CA GLY A 513 6.83 12.55 3.92
C GLY A 513 6.64 11.13 4.41
N TYR A 514 7.61 10.28 4.11
CA TYR A 514 7.76 8.96 4.70
C TYR A 514 9.06 8.93 5.48
N GLN A 515 9.00 8.62 6.77
CA GLN A 515 10.17 8.64 7.64
C GLN A 515 10.27 7.33 8.43
N MET A 516 11.50 6.87 8.64
CA MET A 516 11.76 5.69 9.46
C MET A 516 11.34 5.88 10.93
N LYS A 517 11.18 7.11 11.39
CA LYS A 517 10.70 7.40 12.75
C LYS A 517 9.34 6.80 13.05
N THR A 518 8.42 6.85 12.11
CA THR A 518 7.10 6.21 12.21
C THR A 518 7.06 4.87 11.47
N PHE A 519 7.85 4.74 10.43
CA PHE A 519 8.00 3.58 9.56
C PHE A 519 6.66 3.08 9.00
N GLN A 520 5.78 4.04 8.71
CA GLN A 520 4.45 3.79 8.14
C GLN A 520 4.01 4.97 7.27
N GLY A 521 3.01 4.75 6.43
CA GLY A 521 2.34 5.81 5.67
C GLY A 521 1.55 6.77 6.57
N VAL A 522 1.11 7.87 5.98
CA VAL A 522 0.30 8.88 6.66
C VAL A 522 -1.01 8.25 7.15
N ARG A 523 -1.46 8.68 8.33
CA ARG A 523 -2.73 8.26 8.93
C ARG A 523 -3.60 9.47 9.27
N TYR A 524 -4.89 9.37 9.01
CA TYR A 524 -5.88 10.27 9.58
C TYR A 524 -6.01 9.96 11.06
N ALA A 525 -5.94 10.96 11.93
CA ALA A 525 -5.87 10.78 13.37
C ALA A 525 -6.87 11.68 14.11
N LEU A 526 -7.77 11.07 14.89
CA LEU A 526 -8.63 11.75 15.84
C LEU A 526 -7.94 11.77 17.21
N PHE A 527 -7.80 12.93 17.80
CA PHE A 527 -7.02 13.08 19.02
C PHE A 527 -7.64 14.05 20.03
N ALA A 528 -7.31 13.85 21.31
CA ALA A 528 -7.60 14.82 22.37
C ALA A 528 -6.52 14.74 23.46
N PHE A 529 -5.86 15.85 23.77
CA PHE A 529 -4.86 15.91 24.84
C PHE A 529 -4.85 17.25 25.56
N ASN A 530 -4.15 17.29 26.69
CA ASN A 530 -3.99 18.52 27.51
C ASN A 530 -2.52 18.92 27.60
N THR A 531 -2.24 20.16 27.28
CA THR A 531 -0.85 20.69 27.27
C THR A 531 -0.40 21.20 28.65
N ASN A 532 -1.31 21.28 29.63
CA ASN A 532 -1.00 21.78 31.00
C ASN A 532 -0.52 20.67 31.95
N GLY A 533 -0.24 19.47 31.44
CA GLY A 533 0.21 18.34 32.27
C GLY A 533 -0.87 17.72 33.16
N LYS A 534 -2.14 18.01 32.94
CA LYS A 534 -3.29 17.55 33.75
C LYS A 534 -4.31 16.83 32.85
N ALA A 535 -5.08 15.93 33.45
CA ALA A 535 -6.28 15.43 32.80
C ALA A 535 -7.32 16.57 32.73
N GLY A 536 -7.88 16.75 31.54
CA GLY A 536 -8.82 17.84 31.25
C GLY A 536 -10.27 17.38 31.17
N GLY A 537 -10.97 17.85 30.13
CA GLY A 537 -12.33 17.47 29.78
C GLY A 537 -12.40 16.30 28.80
N TYR A 538 -13.29 16.45 27.84
CA TYR A 538 -13.44 15.49 26.73
C TYR A 538 -13.96 16.18 25.46
N ALA A 539 -13.80 15.52 24.33
CA ALA A 539 -14.37 15.91 23.06
C ALA A 539 -15.17 14.74 22.44
N ASP A 540 -16.23 15.07 21.73
CA ASP A 540 -17.05 14.11 21.00
C ASP A 540 -16.82 14.27 19.50
N PHE A 541 -16.53 13.16 18.81
CA PHE A 541 -16.34 13.07 17.37
C PHE A 541 -17.49 12.27 16.75
N ASP A 542 -17.97 12.72 15.61
CA ASP A 542 -19.06 12.09 14.88
C ASP A 542 -18.84 12.21 13.35
N ASN A 543 -19.61 11.46 12.58
CA ASN A 543 -19.70 11.57 11.14
C ASN A 543 -18.34 11.58 10.42
N PHE A 544 -17.44 10.66 10.79
CA PHE A 544 -16.19 10.51 10.08
C PHE A 544 -16.43 9.97 8.67
N LYS A 545 -16.04 10.74 7.66
CA LYS A 545 -16.26 10.40 6.24
C LYS A 545 -14.98 10.53 5.45
N VAL A 546 -14.67 9.51 4.66
CA VAL A 546 -13.55 9.48 3.71
C VAL A 546 -14.11 9.56 2.30
N LYS A 547 -13.53 10.44 1.47
CA LYS A 547 -13.79 10.53 0.04
C LYS A 547 -12.53 10.18 -0.72
N GLU A 548 -12.69 9.40 -1.77
CA GLU A 548 -11.64 8.88 -2.64
C GLU A 548 -11.98 9.24 -4.09
N PRO A 549 -11.59 10.43 -4.58
CA PRO A 549 -12.03 10.93 -5.89
C PRO A 549 -11.53 10.10 -7.08
N LEU A 550 -10.42 9.36 -6.91
CA LEU A 550 -9.82 8.53 -7.95
C LEU A 550 -10.09 7.03 -7.79
N ALA A 551 -11.01 6.64 -6.91
CA ALA A 551 -11.37 5.23 -6.75
C ALA A 551 -12.14 4.68 -7.96
N ASP A 552 -12.95 5.49 -8.65
CA ASP A 552 -13.60 5.12 -9.91
C ASP A 552 -12.62 5.26 -11.09
N ARG A 553 -12.07 4.14 -11.51
CA ARG A 553 -11.16 4.04 -12.65
C ARG A 553 -11.82 3.58 -13.95
N SER A 554 -13.14 3.44 -13.94
CA SER A 554 -13.91 2.89 -15.08
C SER A 554 -13.70 3.67 -16.40
N LYS A 555 -13.30 4.93 -16.32
CA LYS A 555 -13.04 5.81 -17.47
C LYS A 555 -11.57 5.91 -17.87
N ASN A 556 -10.66 5.31 -17.08
CA ASN A 556 -9.22 5.40 -17.35
C ASN A 556 -8.81 4.60 -18.59
N LEU A 557 -9.55 3.54 -18.92
CA LEU A 557 -9.42 2.82 -20.18
C LEU A 557 -10.39 3.40 -21.21
N PRO A 558 -9.92 4.15 -22.24
CA PRO A 558 -10.75 4.93 -23.15
C PRO A 558 -11.36 4.06 -24.27
N LEU A 559 -12.08 3.00 -23.94
CA LEU A 559 -12.70 2.08 -24.91
C LEU A 559 -13.65 2.81 -25.87
N GLY A 560 -13.53 2.51 -27.17
CA GLY A 560 -14.34 3.09 -28.23
C GLY A 560 -14.05 4.58 -28.53
N LYS A 561 -13.13 5.19 -27.79
CA LYS A 561 -12.74 6.59 -27.98
C LYS A 561 -11.65 6.75 -29.02
N VAL A 562 -11.56 7.95 -29.56
CA VAL A 562 -10.41 8.40 -30.32
C VAL A 562 -9.49 9.18 -29.38
N ILE A 563 -8.23 8.81 -29.37
CA ILE A 563 -7.21 9.36 -28.49
C ILE A 563 -6.00 9.87 -29.29
N THR A 564 -5.22 10.71 -28.68
CA THR A 564 -3.84 11.00 -29.06
C THR A 564 -2.92 10.49 -27.95
N LEU A 565 -1.75 10.00 -28.30
CA LEU A 565 -0.72 9.57 -27.36
C LEU A 565 0.42 10.58 -27.35
N THR A 566 0.83 11.02 -26.18
CA THR A 566 1.97 11.92 -25.99
C THR A 566 3.03 11.19 -25.18
N ASN A 567 4.26 11.16 -25.65
CA ASN A 567 5.36 10.59 -24.93
C ASN A 567 5.77 11.51 -23.76
N LEU A 568 5.69 11.01 -22.55
CA LEU A 568 5.97 11.80 -21.34
C LEU A 568 7.45 12.21 -21.21
N ALA A 569 8.38 11.45 -21.83
CA ALA A 569 9.80 11.74 -21.71
C ALA A 569 10.23 12.98 -22.49
N ASN A 570 9.57 13.28 -23.61
CA ASN A 570 9.93 14.41 -24.49
C ASN A 570 8.77 15.32 -24.88
N GLY A 571 7.53 15.01 -24.46
CA GLY A 571 6.34 15.82 -24.78
C GLY A 571 5.86 15.69 -26.22
N GLU A 572 6.44 14.79 -27.03
CA GLU A 572 6.07 14.64 -28.45
C GLU A 572 4.88 13.69 -28.63
N GLN A 573 4.03 14.01 -29.63
CA GLN A 573 2.93 13.13 -30.01
C GLN A 573 3.45 11.91 -30.79
N VAL A 574 2.76 10.79 -30.63
CA VAL A 574 2.98 9.56 -31.40
C VAL A 574 2.21 9.66 -32.70
N TRP A 575 2.88 9.42 -33.83
CA TRP A 575 2.32 9.53 -35.19
C TRP A 575 2.44 8.21 -35.95
N ALA A 576 1.35 7.87 -36.64
CA ALA A 576 1.40 6.91 -37.72
C ALA A 576 2.05 7.55 -38.95
N ASN A 577 3.01 6.89 -39.57
CA ASN A 577 3.60 7.40 -40.81
C ASN A 577 3.17 6.56 -42.04
N PRO A 578 3.25 7.13 -43.26
CA PRO A 578 2.84 6.43 -44.50
C PRO A 578 3.60 5.12 -44.78
N HIS A 579 4.75 4.91 -44.14
CA HIS A 579 5.55 3.70 -44.30
C HIS A 579 5.19 2.60 -43.31
N GLY A 580 4.09 2.77 -42.55
CA GLY A 580 3.60 1.78 -41.59
C GLY A 580 4.39 1.74 -40.28
N MET A 581 4.97 2.84 -39.86
CA MET A 581 5.72 2.94 -38.60
C MET A 581 5.10 3.97 -37.67
N LEU A 582 5.36 3.81 -36.35
CA LEU A 582 5.06 4.82 -35.35
C LEU A 582 6.29 5.71 -35.17
N ASN A 583 6.11 7.00 -35.33
CA ASN A 583 7.18 7.99 -35.18
C ASN A 583 6.84 9.05 -34.12
N ARG A 584 7.86 9.82 -33.79
CA ARG A 584 7.73 11.13 -33.12
C ARG A 584 7.04 12.10 -34.07
N SER A 585 6.56 13.22 -33.52
CA SER A 585 6.07 14.34 -34.33
C SER A 585 7.09 14.68 -35.40
N TYR A 586 6.61 14.78 -36.65
CA TYR A 586 7.47 15.06 -37.79
C TYR A 586 7.76 16.53 -37.82
N PRO A 587 8.96 17.02 -37.59
CA PRO A 587 9.27 18.44 -37.71
C PRO A 587 9.30 18.80 -39.21
N GLY A 588 8.33 19.52 -39.68
CA GLY A 588 8.44 20.28 -40.90
C GLY A 588 7.76 19.81 -42.17
N SER A 589 6.81 18.86 -42.17
CA SER A 589 6.00 18.62 -43.37
C SER A 589 4.54 19.07 -43.20
N ASN A 590 4.17 20.14 -43.92
CA ASN A 590 2.81 20.67 -44.02
C ASN A 590 1.82 19.76 -44.78
N THR A 591 2.16 18.50 -45.00
CA THR A 591 1.41 17.56 -45.86
C THR A 591 0.70 16.44 -45.12
N PHE A 592 0.76 16.37 -43.78
CA PHE A 592 0.03 15.37 -43.05
C PHE A 592 -1.40 15.80 -42.72
N ASN A 593 -2.37 15.00 -43.14
CA ASN A 593 -3.71 15.06 -42.57
C ASN A 593 -3.59 14.96 -41.06
N GLY A 594 -4.19 15.88 -40.29
CA GLY A 594 -4.11 15.93 -38.83
C GLY A 594 -4.67 14.70 -38.06
N THR A 595 -4.98 13.63 -38.76
CA THR A 595 -5.49 12.36 -38.24
C THR A 595 -4.40 11.32 -37.97
N GLY A 596 -3.17 11.51 -38.47
CA GLY A 596 -2.08 10.54 -38.26
C GLY A 596 -1.62 10.37 -36.80
N CYS A 597 -1.98 11.30 -35.91
CA CYS A 597 -1.74 11.19 -34.45
C CYS A 597 -2.97 10.70 -33.68
N GLN A 598 -4.06 10.35 -34.37
CA GLN A 598 -5.31 9.93 -33.76
C GLN A 598 -5.48 8.42 -33.88
N PHE A 599 -5.77 7.78 -32.75
CA PHE A 599 -5.97 6.34 -32.70
C PHE A 599 -7.34 6.03 -32.08
N ARG A 600 -8.08 5.11 -32.70
CA ARG A 600 -9.29 4.55 -32.12
C ARG A 600 -8.92 3.37 -31.21
N VAL A 601 -9.42 3.39 -30.00
CA VAL A 601 -9.24 2.30 -29.03
C VAL A 601 -10.36 1.29 -29.20
N HIS A 602 -10.05 0.12 -29.74
CA HIS A 602 -10.99 -0.98 -29.88
C HIS A 602 -10.95 -1.87 -28.64
N ASP A 603 -12.12 -2.18 -28.09
CA ASP A 603 -12.26 -3.17 -27.02
C ASP A 603 -12.11 -4.59 -27.59
N ARG A 604 -11.32 -5.42 -26.91
CA ARG A 604 -11.13 -6.85 -27.23
C ARG A 604 -11.47 -7.76 -26.06
N GLY A 605 -12.16 -7.20 -25.07
CA GLY A 605 -12.59 -7.89 -23.86
C GLY A 605 -11.44 -8.15 -22.88
N GLN A 606 -11.78 -8.29 -21.61
CA GLN A 606 -10.83 -8.57 -20.55
C GLN A 606 -9.63 -7.57 -20.50
N GLY A 607 -9.90 -6.27 -20.65
CA GLY A 607 -8.88 -5.23 -20.63
C GLY A 607 -7.94 -5.20 -21.85
N ARG A 608 -8.12 -6.11 -22.82
CA ARG A 608 -7.35 -6.14 -24.07
C ARG A 608 -7.88 -5.09 -25.02
N ILE A 609 -6.96 -4.41 -25.69
CA ILE A 609 -7.28 -3.39 -26.69
C ILE A 609 -6.52 -3.60 -27.99
N ALA A 610 -7.01 -2.99 -29.06
CA ALA A 610 -6.26 -2.74 -30.28
C ALA A 610 -6.36 -1.24 -30.61
N LEU A 611 -5.31 -0.67 -31.20
CA LEU A 611 -5.22 0.73 -31.61
C LEU A 611 -5.21 0.82 -33.12
N GLU A 612 -6.22 1.49 -33.71
CA GLU A 612 -6.33 1.74 -35.14
C GLU A 612 -6.03 3.21 -35.45
N ALA A 613 -5.08 3.47 -36.33
CA ALA A 613 -4.77 4.81 -36.80
C ALA A 613 -5.89 5.32 -37.72
N LEU A 614 -6.39 6.53 -37.46
CA LEU A 614 -7.52 7.10 -38.23
C LEU A 614 -7.14 7.60 -39.63
N ASP A 615 -5.88 7.67 -39.97
CA ASP A 615 -5.40 8.03 -41.31
C ASP A 615 -5.49 6.88 -42.33
N GLY A 616 -5.95 5.68 -41.88
CA GLY A 616 -6.05 4.49 -42.72
C GLY A 616 -4.77 3.66 -42.79
N SER A 617 -3.73 4.01 -42.00
CA SER A 617 -2.48 3.24 -41.93
C SER A 617 -2.66 1.85 -41.29
N GLY A 618 -3.75 1.64 -40.53
CA GLY A 618 -4.13 0.36 -39.94
C GLY A 618 -3.87 0.27 -38.44
N PHE A 619 -3.66 -0.93 -37.96
CA PHE A 619 -3.52 -1.24 -36.54
C PHE A 619 -2.06 -1.22 -36.08
N VAL A 620 -1.82 -0.61 -34.93
CA VAL A 620 -0.53 -0.71 -34.22
C VAL A 620 -0.29 -2.19 -33.91
N THR A 621 0.81 -2.75 -34.39
CA THR A 621 1.07 -4.20 -34.35
C THR A 621 2.53 -4.48 -34.03
N VAL A 622 2.76 -5.35 -33.06
CA VAL A 622 4.09 -5.87 -32.76
C VAL A 622 4.37 -7.07 -33.68
N THR A 623 5.45 -6.97 -34.46
CA THR A 623 5.95 -8.02 -35.36
C THR A 623 7.26 -8.59 -34.82
N GLY A 624 7.64 -9.82 -35.23
CA GLY A 624 8.85 -10.45 -34.71
C GLY A 624 8.75 -10.92 -33.25
N ALA A 625 9.88 -11.21 -32.66
CA ALA A 625 10.04 -11.62 -31.27
C ALA A 625 11.46 -11.32 -30.76
N GLY A 626 11.62 -11.21 -29.43
CA GLY A 626 12.90 -10.92 -28.78
C GLY A 626 13.55 -9.63 -29.33
N LEU A 627 14.83 -9.66 -29.65
CA LEU A 627 15.57 -8.51 -30.19
C LEU A 627 15.16 -8.10 -31.59
N SER A 628 14.39 -8.94 -32.31
CA SER A 628 13.84 -8.64 -33.65
C SER A 628 12.40 -8.12 -33.58
N ALA A 629 11.86 -7.89 -32.39
CA ALA A 629 10.53 -7.30 -32.22
C ALA A 629 10.53 -5.86 -32.73
N ASP A 630 9.50 -5.53 -33.50
CA ASP A 630 9.32 -4.21 -34.10
C ASP A 630 7.86 -3.80 -33.99
N VAL A 631 7.57 -2.50 -33.99
CA VAL A 631 6.22 -1.98 -33.95
C VAL A 631 5.88 -1.36 -35.30
N ARG A 632 4.86 -1.91 -35.96
CA ARG A 632 4.40 -1.48 -37.29
C ARG A 632 2.90 -1.25 -37.35
N LEU A 633 2.44 -0.55 -38.36
CA LEU A 633 1.03 -0.44 -38.71
C LEU A 633 0.69 -1.50 -39.73
N MET A 634 -0.30 -2.33 -39.44
CA MET A 634 -0.76 -3.40 -40.31
C MET A 634 -2.21 -3.16 -40.69
N GLN A 635 -2.55 -3.31 -41.98
CA GLN A 635 -3.90 -3.09 -42.48
C GLN A 635 -4.96 -4.01 -41.84
N LYS A 636 -4.54 -5.16 -41.38
CA LYS A 636 -5.40 -6.12 -40.68
C LYS A 636 -4.91 -6.30 -39.25
N GLU A 637 -5.84 -6.35 -38.32
CA GLU A 637 -5.58 -6.74 -36.96
C GLU A 637 -5.02 -8.18 -36.90
N THR A 638 -4.03 -8.39 -36.09
CA THR A 638 -3.39 -9.69 -35.84
C THR A 638 -3.23 -9.89 -34.34
N GLU A 639 -2.74 -11.05 -33.93
CA GLU A 639 -2.39 -11.33 -32.55
C GLU A 639 -1.38 -10.31 -31.97
N GLY A 640 -0.46 -9.81 -32.80
CA GLY A 640 0.48 -8.76 -32.42
C GLY A 640 -0.13 -7.38 -32.24
N SER A 641 -1.41 -7.20 -32.62
CA SER A 641 -2.13 -5.92 -32.42
C SER A 641 -2.82 -5.82 -31.06
N LEU A 642 -2.73 -6.87 -30.23
CA LEU A 642 -3.36 -6.91 -28.92
C LEU A 642 -2.43 -6.38 -27.83
N PHE A 643 -2.96 -5.45 -27.05
CA PHE A 643 -2.26 -4.84 -25.93
C PHE A 643 -3.07 -4.90 -24.65
N MET A 644 -2.37 -4.97 -23.51
CA MET A 644 -2.93 -4.69 -22.21
C MET A 644 -2.63 -3.22 -21.86
N TRP A 645 -3.69 -2.46 -21.61
CA TRP A 645 -3.57 -1.07 -21.17
C TRP A 645 -3.13 -1.04 -19.70
N GLN A 646 -1.97 -0.48 -19.44
CA GLN A 646 -1.48 -0.27 -18.07
C GLN A 646 -1.94 1.10 -17.61
N ASP A 647 -2.96 1.14 -16.76
CA ASP A 647 -3.44 2.38 -16.16
C ASP A 647 -2.42 2.92 -15.16
N MET A 648 -1.75 4.02 -15.52
CA MET A 648 -0.76 4.69 -14.66
C MET A 648 -1.37 5.85 -13.87
N LEU A 649 -2.70 5.99 -13.91
CA LEU A 649 -3.49 7.08 -13.33
C LEU A 649 -3.28 8.44 -14.03
N TRP A 650 -4.08 9.43 -13.68
CA TRP A 650 -4.03 10.82 -14.21
C TRP A 650 -3.98 10.92 -15.75
N GLY A 651 -4.61 9.98 -16.45
CA GLY A 651 -4.59 9.93 -17.91
C GLY A 651 -3.30 9.39 -18.51
N GLN A 652 -2.36 8.94 -17.69
CA GLN A 652 -1.12 8.29 -18.14
C GLN A 652 -1.35 6.80 -18.36
N CYS A 653 -0.65 6.23 -19.34
CA CYS A 653 -0.69 4.80 -19.63
C CYS A 653 0.64 4.27 -20.14
N MET A 654 0.79 2.96 -20.06
CA MET A 654 1.78 2.20 -20.83
C MET A 654 1.04 1.11 -21.62
N LEU A 655 1.60 0.69 -22.73
CA LEU A 655 1.03 -0.36 -23.57
C LEU A 655 1.91 -1.61 -23.50
N LEU A 656 1.36 -2.68 -22.93
CA LEU A 656 2.00 -3.99 -22.84
C LEU A 656 1.53 -4.85 -24.01
N SER A 657 2.46 -5.24 -24.90
CA SER A 657 2.16 -6.16 -25.98
C SER A 657 1.87 -7.56 -25.43
N LEU A 658 0.72 -8.13 -25.77
CA LEU A 658 0.37 -9.50 -25.37
C LEU A 658 1.10 -10.57 -26.21
N LYS A 659 1.71 -10.19 -27.33
CA LYS A 659 2.53 -11.08 -28.14
C LYS A 659 3.92 -11.33 -27.54
N THR A 660 4.53 -10.30 -26.97
CA THR A 660 5.92 -10.35 -26.49
C THR A 660 6.05 -10.20 -24.98
N ASN A 661 4.94 -9.86 -24.29
CA ASN A 661 4.90 -9.44 -22.89
C ASN A 661 5.86 -8.30 -22.57
N ARG A 662 6.14 -7.42 -23.54
CA ARG A 662 7.01 -6.26 -23.42
C ARG A 662 6.25 -4.97 -23.69
N PHE A 663 6.75 -3.88 -23.15
CA PHE A 663 6.15 -2.55 -23.33
C PHE A 663 6.57 -1.94 -24.65
N ILE A 664 5.66 -1.18 -25.26
CA ILE A 664 6.01 -0.30 -26.37
C ILE A 664 6.66 0.96 -25.81
N GLY A 665 7.80 1.33 -26.36
CA GLY A 665 8.51 2.55 -25.98
C GLY A 665 9.50 2.97 -27.05
N LEU A 666 10.05 4.17 -26.94
CA LEU A 666 11.18 4.62 -27.75
C LEU A 666 12.43 3.83 -27.36
N ASP A 667 13.19 3.38 -28.34
CA ASP A 667 14.53 2.86 -28.08
C ASP A 667 15.47 4.04 -27.75
N PRO A 668 15.96 4.15 -26.51
CA PRO A 668 16.81 5.28 -26.13
C PRO A 668 18.19 5.25 -26.82
N ARG A 669 18.56 4.18 -27.51
CA ARG A 669 19.87 4.01 -28.17
C ARG A 669 19.89 4.55 -29.59
N THR A 670 18.75 4.65 -30.24
CA THR A 670 18.72 4.87 -31.69
C THR A 670 18.00 6.13 -32.12
N ASP A 671 17.28 6.81 -31.22
CA ASP A 671 16.35 7.90 -31.59
C ASP A 671 15.29 7.50 -32.64
N GLU A 672 15.22 6.22 -32.95
CA GLU A 672 14.42 5.61 -34.00
C GLU A 672 13.05 5.12 -33.46
N PRO A 673 12.19 4.58 -34.30
CA PRO A 673 10.79 4.33 -33.97
C PRO A 673 10.57 3.42 -32.78
N TYR A 674 9.36 3.48 -32.23
CA TYR A 674 8.92 2.68 -31.08
C TYR A 674 9.23 1.20 -31.27
N SER A 675 9.91 0.60 -30.32
CA SER A 675 10.29 -0.78 -30.27
C SER A 675 9.59 -1.52 -29.14
N ALA A 676 9.12 -2.73 -29.39
CA ALA A 676 8.58 -3.61 -28.35
C ALA A 676 9.67 -4.33 -27.54
N ASP A 677 10.92 -4.06 -27.82
CA ASP A 677 12.06 -4.59 -27.06
C ASP A 677 12.49 -3.67 -25.92
N TRP A 678 11.92 -2.46 -25.90
CA TRP A 678 12.18 -1.53 -24.81
C TRP A 678 11.56 -2.03 -23.50
N THR A 679 12.39 -2.26 -22.53
CA THR A 679 11.97 -2.79 -21.23
C THR A 679 11.50 -1.71 -20.27
N GLY A 680 11.37 -0.45 -20.69
CA GLY A 680 10.90 0.67 -19.87
C GLY A 680 11.81 1.06 -18.72
N THR A 681 12.93 0.37 -18.53
CA THR A 681 13.98 0.87 -17.64
C THR A 681 14.69 2.01 -18.32
N ILE A 682 14.61 3.20 -17.75
CA ILE A 682 15.60 4.22 -18.05
C ILE A 682 16.95 3.56 -17.75
N PRO A 683 17.89 3.50 -18.72
CA PRO A 683 19.21 2.99 -18.40
C PRO A 683 19.73 3.80 -17.20
N ASN A 684 20.24 3.13 -16.19
CA ASN A 684 20.97 3.79 -15.13
C ASN A 684 22.08 4.59 -15.79
N ARG A 685 21.93 5.91 -15.84
CA ARG A 685 23.03 6.82 -16.09
C ARG A 685 23.77 7.06 -14.79
#